data_86190d85123440e69282a83fadc14ae4
#
_entry.id   86190d85123440e69282a83fadc14ae4
#
_cell.length_a   1.000
_cell.length_b   1.000
_cell.length_c   1.000
_cell.angle_alpha   90.00
_cell.angle_beta   90.00
_cell.angle_gamma   90.00
#
_symmetry.space_group_name_H-M   'P 1'
#
loop_
_entity.id
_entity.type
_entity.pdbx_description
1 polymer ?
#
loop_
_entity_poly.entity_id
_entity_poly.type
_entity_poly.pdbx_seq_one_letter_code
_entity_poly.pdbx_strand_id
1 'polypeptide(L)'
;MYKGKLLTGAVLSVFMAGAYGNACAADGTSDAVYSLNPVVVTATRYEKSDAEIPAATQTFTEEQIEQTGADNLQVALQYLDGVIDAGMGPNGTSVSSMTTKNVIRGVSNGTVVMINGTPINWRTNYNLENIPTSAVERVEVVRGGGAVLYGSQATGGVINIITKKTLPNEVKVGLGNKGRQEYAVTANAGDLSIAYTYNKWGELGYVSSSDFSIKPDKTRVPVEMKQRFFGSEKNDFLATYKLNDHADFLYNHDESASRWAYTYTGITDPDYEDMNDHPRYIRRYENDKDFLQFNFHGLDGISGHVFYNYNTLKTHGTDYYSSTGKKYAAPKAVRGQEKNKTYGYDVQKVWDGNPDQTFLIGTSLVRETFENETSDTGRNIISAFGSWEKNLTAKDVLTLSGRGTWTTGGIQNFHNFSGQAQYLHKLDNTQSLYASVGQSFVLPTFSQMYSREQAGGISNIIGNPDLKPQKGLHYEAGWKKEETNRQYKVALFTEKIDDNISYSGTSGRWYAINEDFKNHGIEVSIRGQEDNGFTWHAGLTWQDPKSKQTTEKTSAKRYWDRSYGRILLTGGVGYEKEKWTTALNFSYLADRVQSPPAAHSHSVKPYLLTSMTVKYSPNKSSDIMLAIDNLLNRKDIVSHTTSDYYATPRNLILSYRYKF
;
A
#
# COMPACT_ATOMS: atom_id res chain seq x y z
N MET A 1 -0.86 -28.50 -5.41
CA MET A 1 -0.44 -28.82 -4.02
C MET A 1 0.91 -29.54 -3.91
N TYR A 2 1.43 -30.19 -4.96
CA TYR A 2 2.69 -30.94 -4.91
C TYR A 2 3.92 -30.18 -5.44
N LYS A 3 3.75 -29.12 -6.24
CA LYS A 3 4.88 -28.39 -6.85
C LYS A 3 5.60 -27.44 -5.85
N GLY A 4 4.86 -26.80 -4.94
CA GLY A 4 5.47 -25.87 -3.97
C GLY A 4 6.31 -26.59 -2.89
N LYS A 5 5.94 -27.80 -2.48
CA LYS A 5 6.70 -28.58 -1.48
C LYS A 5 8.04 -29.12 -2.01
N LEU A 6 8.18 -29.28 -3.33
CA LEU A 6 9.45 -29.70 -3.95
C LEU A 6 10.46 -28.55 -4.04
N LEU A 7 9.99 -27.31 -4.28
CA LEU A 7 10.88 -26.15 -4.28
C LEU A 7 11.40 -25.83 -2.86
N THR A 8 10.55 -25.93 -1.84
CA THR A 8 10.95 -25.69 -0.44
C THR A 8 12.00 -26.68 0.04
N GLY A 9 11.88 -27.96 -0.36
CA GLY A 9 12.86 -28.99 -0.02
C GLY A 9 14.19 -28.86 -0.81
N ALA A 10 14.14 -28.43 -2.06
CA ALA A 10 15.31 -28.25 -2.89
C ALA A 10 16.15 -27.03 -2.53
N VAL A 11 15.51 -25.92 -2.13
CA VAL A 11 16.20 -24.71 -1.67
C VAL A 11 16.93 -24.96 -0.34
N LEU A 12 16.29 -25.65 0.61
CA LEU A 12 16.96 -25.99 1.90
C LEU A 12 18.16 -26.96 1.70
N SER A 13 18.09 -27.88 0.76
CA SER A 13 19.16 -28.85 0.54
C SER A 13 20.38 -28.28 -0.21
N VAL A 14 20.20 -27.30 -1.07
CA VAL A 14 21.31 -26.61 -1.75
C VAL A 14 22.08 -25.71 -0.78
N PHE A 15 21.42 -25.12 0.22
CA PHE A 15 22.09 -24.26 1.21
C PHE A 15 22.89 -25.03 2.29
N MET A 16 22.52 -26.27 2.59
CA MET A 16 23.31 -27.10 3.53
C MET A 16 24.64 -27.59 2.92
N ALA A 17 24.77 -27.63 1.60
CA ALA A 17 25.99 -28.07 0.93
C ALA A 17 27.01 -26.94 0.67
N GLY A 18 26.58 -25.66 0.75
CA GLY A 18 27.43 -24.48 0.50
C GLY A 18 28.11 -23.86 1.72
N ALA A 19 27.77 -24.30 2.95
CA ALA A 19 28.20 -23.66 4.20
C ALA A 19 29.63 -23.97 4.67
N TYR A 20 30.46 -24.61 3.85
CA TYR A 20 31.87 -24.90 4.14
C TYR A 20 32.87 -24.04 3.35
N GLY A 21 32.56 -22.79 3.06
CA GLY A 21 33.47 -21.87 2.39
C GLY A 21 33.71 -20.62 3.25
N ASN A 22 34.91 -20.54 3.80
CA ASN A 22 35.58 -19.40 4.47
C ASN A 22 34.78 -18.08 4.63
N ALA A 23 34.26 -17.86 5.83
CA ALA A 23 33.83 -16.55 6.28
C ALA A 23 35.03 -15.63 6.47
N CYS A 24 35.33 -14.76 5.51
CA CYS A 24 36.11 -13.55 5.78
C CYS A 24 35.20 -12.56 6.49
N ALA A 25 35.41 -12.41 7.80
CA ALA A 25 34.79 -11.35 8.58
C ALA A 25 35.30 -9.99 8.08
N ALA A 26 34.43 -9.22 7.46
CA ALA A 26 34.66 -7.81 7.24
C ALA A 26 34.39 -7.08 8.58
N ASP A 27 35.43 -6.55 9.20
CA ASP A 27 35.35 -5.64 10.35
C ASP A 27 34.79 -4.30 9.86
N GLY A 28 33.49 -4.17 9.87
CA GLY A 28 32.79 -2.91 9.67
C GLY A 28 32.11 -2.49 10.97
N THR A 29 32.79 -1.71 11.79
CA THR A 29 32.14 -0.91 12.83
C THR A 29 31.36 0.20 12.14
N SER A 30 30.12 -0.06 11.76
CA SER A 30 29.18 1.02 11.50
C SER A 30 28.49 1.35 12.82
N ASP A 31 28.93 2.38 13.51
CA ASP A 31 28.05 3.16 14.36
C ASP A 31 26.91 3.61 13.46
N ALA A 32 25.76 3.02 13.59
CA ALA A 32 24.57 3.42 12.83
C ALA A 32 24.16 4.82 13.33
N VAL A 33 24.74 5.83 12.74
CA VAL A 33 24.25 7.20 12.88
C VAL A 33 22.94 7.23 12.13
N TYR A 34 21.83 7.23 12.85
CA TYR A 34 20.51 7.51 12.26
C TYR A 34 20.59 8.85 11.55
N SER A 35 20.62 8.85 10.23
CA SER A 35 20.50 10.07 9.47
C SER A 35 19.03 10.49 9.47
N LEU A 36 18.71 11.53 10.22
CA LEU A 36 17.38 12.16 10.17
C LEU A 36 17.19 12.99 8.90
N ASN A 37 18.22 13.12 8.06
CA ASN A 37 18.18 13.83 6.77
C ASN A 37 18.19 12.81 5.62
N PRO A 38 17.08 12.13 5.33
CA PRO A 38 17.04 11.16 4.26
C PRO A 38 17.11 11.87 2.91
N VAL A 39 17.89 11.29 2.01
CA VAL A 39 17.82 11.61 0.59
C VAL A 39 16.53 11.00 0.04
N VAL A 40 15.75 11.80 -0.69
CA VAL A 40 14.47 11.38 -1.29
C VAL A 40 14.59 11.50 -2.80
N VAL A 41 14.23 10.45 -3.51
CA VAL A 41 14.23 10.40 -4.98
C VAL A 41 12.81 10.61 -5.53
N THR A 42 11.79 10.13 -4.81
CA THR A 42 10.42 10.04 -5.32
C THR A 42 9.81 11.39 -5.66
N ALA A 43 10.11 12.46 -4.94
CA ALA A 43 9.49 13.76 -5.22
C ALA A 43 10.02 14.46 -6.48
N THR A 44 11.26 14.24 -6.83
CA THR A 44 12.00 14.99 -7.89
C THR A 44 12.45 14.10 -9.04
N ARG A 45 12.41 12.77 -8.88
CA ARG A 45 13.02 11.75 -9.77
C ARG A 45 14.54 11.78 -9.84
N TYR A 46 15.19 12.52 -8.96
CA TYR A 46 16.64 12.52 -8.71
C TYR A 46 16.88 12.77 -7.22
N GLU A 47 18.06 12.41 -6.74
CA GLU A 47 18.40 12.49 -5.32
C GLU A 47 18.42 13.95 -4.84
N LYS A 48 17.70 14.22 -3.75
CA LYS A 48 17.62 15.53 -3.12
C LYS A 48 17.39 15.40 -1.61
N SER A 49 17.96 16.33 -0.83
CA SER A 49 17.64 16.43 0.60
C SER A 49 16.16 16.77 0.79
N ASP A 50 15.51 16.14 1.78
CA ASP A 50 14.11 16.38 2.06
C ASP A 50 13.79 17.85 2.37
N ALA A 51 14.68 18.58 3.05
CA ALA A 51 14.52 20.02 3.31
C ALA A 51 14.45 20.89 2.04
N GLU A 52 15.01 20.41 0.94
CA GLU A 52 15.04 21.09 -0.35
C GLU A 52 13.88 20.69 -1.29
N ILE A 53 12.99 19.81 -0.85
CA ILE A 53 11.84 19.35 -1.64
C ILE A 53 10.61 20.18 -1.28
N PRO A 54 10.03 20.94 -2.24
CA PRO A 54 8.83 21.75 -2.00
C PRO A 54 7.53 20.94 -2.05
N ALA A 55 7.45 19.89 -1.24
CA ALA A 55 6.29 19.01 -1.08
C ALA A 55 6.29 18.35 0.31
N ALA A 56 5.12 17.89 0.77
CA ALA A 56 5.00 17.05 1.96
C ALA A 56 5.52 15.65 1.67
N THR A 57 6.70 15.34 2.18
CA THR A 57 7.43 14.09 2.00
C THR A 57 7.68 13.40 3.34
N GLN A 58 7.78 12.08 3.32
CA GLN A 58 8.18 11.28 4.47
C GLN A 58 8.95 10.06 4.02
N THR A 59 10.03 9.74 4.75
CA THR A 59 10.79 8.51 4.59
C THR A 59 10.57 7.63 5.81
N PHE A 60 10.34 6.34 5.56
CA PHE A 60 10.18 5.29 6.55
C PHE A 60 11.32 4.29 6.35
N THR A 61 12.30 4.33 7.25
CA THR A 61 13.55 3.55 7.10
C THR A 61 13.34 2.09 7.48
N GLU A 62 14.30 1.22 7.13
CA GLU A 62 14.31 -0.19 7.52
C GLU A 62 14.14 -0.36 9.04
N GLU A 63 14.90 0.40 9.84
CA GLU A 63 14.84 0.32 11.30
C GLU A 63 13.47 0.71 11.85
N GLN A 64 12.87 1.76 11.28
CA GLN A 64 11.53 2.19 11.66
C GLN A 64 10.48 1.13 11.30
N ILE A 65 10.61 0.48 10.13
CA ILE A 65 9.76 -0.65 9.74
C ILE A 65 9.93 -1.81 10.73
N GLU A 66 11.17 -2.19 11.07
CA GLU A 66 11.45 -3.25 12.05
C GLU A 66 10.85 -2.90 13.44
N GLN A 67 10.96 -1.66 13.88
CA GLN A 67 10.42 -1.18 15.16
C GLN A 67 8.90 -1.26 15.26
N THR A 68 8.17 -1.33 14.14
CA THR A 68 6.71 -1.60 14.19
C THR A 68 6.39 -3.03 14.56
N GLY A 69 7.32 -3.97 14.38
CA GLY A 69 7.09 -5.41 14.54
C GLY A 69 6.22 -6.03 13.45
N ALA A 70 5.97 -5.29 12.39
CA ALA A 70 5.12 -5.73 11.26
C ALA A 70 5.83 -6.83 10.45
N ASP A 71 5.05 -7.83 10.02
CA ASP A 71 5.52 -8.90 9.14
C ASP A 71 5.43 -8.52 7.64
N ASN A 72 4.77 -7.42 7.33
CA ASN A 72 4.61 -6.93 5.98
C ASN A 72 4.43 -5.40 5.95
N LEU A 73 4.59 -4.81 4.78
CA LEU A 73 4.52 -3.35 4.62
C LEU A 73 3.12 -2.77 4.85
N GLN A 74 2.05 -3.52 4.60
CA GLN A 74 0.69 -3.03 4.86
C GLN A 74 0.48 -2.72 6.35
N VAL A 75 0.97 -3.59 7.22
CA VAL A 75 0.91 -3.39 8.68
C VAL A 75 1.84 -2.26 9.12
N ALA A 76 3.07 -2.23 8.61
CA ALA A 76 4.03 -1.18 8.95
C ALA A 76 3.49 0.23 8.64
N LEU A 77 2.89 0.41 7.45
CA LEU A 77 2.36 1.70 7.00
C LEU A 77 1.16 2.21 7.82
N GLN A 78 0.52 1.39 8.64
CA GLN A 78 -0.54 1.84 9.57
C GLN A 78 -0.01 2.79 10.66
N TYR A 79 1.29 2.77 10.92
CA TYR A 79 1.97 3.63 11.91
C TYR A 79 2.64 4.85 11.26
N LEU A 80 2.51 5.02 9.94
CA LEU A 80 3.08 6.14 9.21
C LEU A 80 2.13 7.35 9.26
N ASP A 81 2.68 8.56 9.46
CA ASP A 81 1.91 9.79 9.54
C ASP A 81 1.06 9.99 8.28
N GLY A 82 -0.20 10.41 8.42
CA GLY A 82 -1.08 10.75 7.31
C GLY A 82 -1.56 9.60 6.43
N VAL A 83 -1.25 8.35 6.77
CA VAL A 83 -1.67 7.15 6.04
C VAL A 83 -2.75 6.42 6.83
N ILE A 84 -3.91 6.22 6.22
CA ILE A 84 -5.05 5.49 6.81
C ILE A 84 -5.19 4.16 6.07
N ASP A 85 -5.20 3.05 6.80
CA ASP A 85 -5.58 1.75 6.23
C ASP A 85 -7.10 1.70 6.02
N ALA A 86 -7.50 1.48 4.79
CA ALA A 86 -8.89 1.27 4.39
C ALA A 86 -9.11 -0.12 3.75
N GLY A 87 -8.25 -1.07 4.07
CA GLY A 87 -8.33 -2.45 3.60
C GLY A 87 -9.57 -3.20 4.12
N MET A 88 -9.85 -4.34 3.51
CA MET A 88 -10.96 -5.22 3.86
C MET A 88 -10.42 -6.48 4.52
N GLY A 89 -10.03 -6.37 5.77
CA GLY A 89 -9.56 -7.51 6.56
C GLY A 89 -8.44 -7.14 7.51
N PRO A 90 -8.20 -7.96 8.52
CA PRO A 90 -7.09 -7.77 9.45
C PRO A 90 -5.75 -8.04 8.78
N ASN A 91 -4.70 -7.53 9.40
CA ASN A 91 -3.30 -7.59 8.99
C ASN A 91 -2.91 -8.81 8.15
N GLY A 92 -2.56 -8.58 6.90
CA GLY A 92 -2.08 -9.63 6.02
C GLY A 92 -3.10 -10.73 5.71
N THR A 93 -4.36 -10.49 5.97
CA THR A 93 -5.44 -11.47 5.80
C THR A 93 -6.54 -10.94 4.92
N SER A 94 -6.27 -9.92 4.12
CA SER A 94 -7.27 -9.33 3.25
C SER A 94 -8.04 -10.37 2.45
N VAL A 95 -9.31 -10.08 2.21
CA VAL A 95 -10.30 -11.02 1.64
C VAL A 95 -9.83 -11.74 0.39
N SER A 96 -8.90 -11.15 -0.36
CA SER A 96 -8.39 -11.72 -1.61
C SER A 96 -6.88 -11.63 -1.72
N SER A 97 -6.16 -11.37 -0.63
CA SER A 97 -4.72 -11.07 -0.65
C SER A 97 -4.32 -9.94 -1.60
N MET A 98 -5.26 -9.07 -1.98
CA MET A 98 -5.09 -8.06 -3.04
C MET A 98 -5.87 -6.79 -2.78
N THR A 99 -6.52 -6.68 -1.65
CA THR A 99 -7.36 -5.52 -1.30
C THR A 99 -6.68 -4.61 -0.28
N THR A 100 -5.35 -4.56 -0.29
CA THR A 100 -4.66 -3.55 0.48
C THR A 100 -4.96 -2.18 -0.11
N LYS A 101 -5.30 -1.24 0.75
CA LYS A 101 -5.67 0.10 0.34
C LYS A 101 -5.26 1.10 1.41
N ASN A 102 -4.33 1.95 1.06
CA ASN A 102 -3.94 3.07 1.90
C ASN A 102 -4.56 4.35 1.37
N VAL A 103 -5.17 5.11 2.24
CA VAL A 103 -5.81 6.38 1.95
C VAL A 103 -4.91 7.49 2.45
N ILE A 104 -4.49 8.35 1.55
CA ILE A 104 -3.74 9.57 1.85
C ILE A 104 -4.67 10.75 1.61
N ARG A 105 -4.77 11.66 2.58
CA ARG A 105 -5.64 12.85 2.54
C ARG A 105 -7.10 12.55 2.15
N GLY A 106 -7.62 11.40 2.57
CA GLY A 106 -9.01 11.02 2.32
C GLY A 106 -9.33 10.57 0.88
N VAL A 107 -8.36 10.54 -0.02
CA VAL A 107 -8.55 10.10 -1.42
C VAL A 107 -8.50 8.58 -1.50
N SER A 108 -9.63 7.97 -1.79
CA SER A 108 -9.78 6.51 -1.70
C SER A 108 -9.15 5.70 -2.84
N ASN A 109 -9.00 6.26 -4.03
CA ASN A 109 -8.50 5.60 -5.24
C ASN A 109 -7.42 6.44 -5.92
N GLY A 110 -6.55 7.07 -5.14
CA GLY A 110 -5.57 8.03 -5.64
C GLY A 110 -4.15 7.80 -5.15
N THR A 111 -3.82 6.63 -4.61
CA THR A 111 -2.47 6.31 -4.17
C THR A 111 -1.80 5.39 -5.18
N VAL A 112 -0.71 5.85 -5.77
CA VAL A 112 0.16 4.99 -6.57
C VAL A 112 1.20 4.34 -5.65
N VAL A 113 1.37 3.03 -5.77
CA VAL A 113 2.42 2.28 -5.08
C VAL A 113 3.42 1.79 -6.10
N MET A 114 4.70 1.98 -5.81
CA MET A 114 5.79 1.64 -6.72
C MET A 114 6.85 0.79 -6.01
N ILE A 115 7.54 -0.02 -6.79
CA ILE A 115 8.81 -0.65 -6.42
C ILE A 115 9.89 -0.03 -7.31
N ASN A 116 10.86 0.66 -6.71
CA ASN A 116 11.95 1.35 -7.41
C ASN A 116 11.45 2.22 -8.58
N GLY A 117 10.35 2.97 -8.37
CA GLY A 117 9.74 3.83 -9.38
C GLY A 117 8.77 3.15 -10.37
N THR A 118 8.66 1.83 -10.39
CA THR A 118 7.69 1.12 -11.25
C THR A 118 6.36 0.91 -10.51
N PRO A 119 5.23 1.40 -11.04
CA PRO A 119 3.92 1.19 -10.44
C PRO A 119 3.53 -0.30 -10.42
N ILE A 120 3.04 -0.76 -9.26
CA ILE A 120 2.53 -2.12 -9.05
C ILE A 120 1.01 -2.18 -8.91
N ASN A 121 0.33 -1.04 -9.01
CA ASN A 121 -1.12 -0.99 -8.96
C ASN A 121 -1.73 -1.76 -10.13
N TRP A 122 -2.73 -2.56 -9.81
CA TRP A 122 -3.62 -3.19 -10.77
C TRP A 122 -5.05 -3.05 -10.24
N ARG A 123 -6.03 -2.84 -11.06
CA ARG A 123 -7.33 -2.27 -10.67
C ARG A 123 -7.11 -0.90 -9.99
N THR A 124 -7.59 -0.69 -8.77
CA THR A 124 -7.27 0.45 -7.89
C THR A 124 -6.51 -0.01 -6.64
N ASN A 125 -6.10 -1.25 -6.62
CA ASN A 125 -5.52 -1.93 -5.48
C ASN A 125 -4.07 -2.33 -5.80
N TYR A 126 -3.35 -2.65 -4.77
CA TYR A 126 -2.00 -3.18 -4.78
C TYR A 126 -1.85 -4.17 -3.64
N ASN A 127 -0.82 -4.96 -3.65
CA ASN A 127 -0.54 -5.89 -2.57
C ASN A 127 0.76 -5.52 -1.88
N LEU A 128 0.66 -4.97 -0.68
CA LEU A 128 1.80 -4.68 0.21
C LEU A 128 2.05 -5.79 1.24
N GLU A 129 1.16 -6.77 1.31
CA GLU A 129 1.27 -7.87 2.25
C GLU A 129 2.33 -8.90 1.85
N ASN A 130 2.67 -8.94 0.55
CA ASN A 130 3.60 -9.92 -0.02
C ASN A 130 5.01 -9.35 -0.24
N ILE A 131 5.29 -8.09 0.12
CA ILE A 131 6.62 -7.52 -0.01
C ILE A 131 7.40 -7.81 1.26
N PRO A 132 8.48 -8.60 1.20
CA PRO A 132 9.27 -8.95 2.38
C PRO A 132 9.96 -7.71 2.94
N THR A 133 9.72 -7.40 4.22
CA THR A 133 10.31 -6.23 4.87
C THR A 133 11.84 -6.30 4.91
N SER A 134 12.43 -7.50 4.90
CA SER A 134 13.88 -7.72 4.87
C SER A 134 14.55 -7.23 3.57
N ALA A 135 13.79 -7.16 2.47
CA ALA A 135 14.28 -6.68 1.18
C ALA A 135 14.10 -5.16 0.99
N VAL A 136 13.44 -4.49 1.91
CA VAL A 136 13.15 -3.06 1.83
C VAL A 136 14.26 -2.26 2.51
N GLU A 137 14.81 -1.28 1.80
CA GLU A 137 15.74 -0.30 2.34
C GLU A 137 14.97 0.83 3.04
N ARG A 138 13.96 1.36 2.34
CA ARG A 138 13.07 2.41 2.85
C ARG A 138 11.80 2.51 2.03
N VAL A 139 10.80 3.17 2.60
CA VAL A 139 9.60 3.59 1.88
C VAL A 139 9.56 5.12 1.85
N GLU A 140 9.41 5.68 0.66
CA GLU A 140 9.26 7.12 0.45
C GLU A 140 7.79 7.44 0.14
N VAL A 141 7.22 8.41 0.85
CA VAL A 141 5.84 8.88 0.63
C VAL A 141 5.87 10.34 0.22
N VAL A 142 5.22 10.65 -0.90
CA VAL A 142 4.99 12.01 -1.39
C VAL A 142 3.49 12.24 -1.43
N ARG A 143 3.00 13.30 -0.81
CA ARG A 143 1.57 13.59 -0.69
C ARG A 143 1.11 14.64 -1.68
N GLY A 144 -0.18 14.57 -2.07
CA GLY A 144 -0.83 15.57 -2.91
C GLY A 144 -0.28 15.68 -4.32
N GLY A 145 -0.32 16.89 -4.88
CA GLY A 145 0.04 17.18 -6.27
C GLY A 145 1.52 17.04 -6.64
N GLY A 146 2.41 16.69 -5.67
CA GLY A 146 3.82 16.41 -5.90
C GLY A 146 4.12 15.24 -6.84
N ALA A 147 3.08 14.58 -7.31
CA ALA A 147 3.15 13.37 -8.09
C ALA A 147 2.94 13.57 -9.61
N VAL A 148 2.92 14.81 -10.12
CA VAL A 148 2.75 15.10 -11.58
C VAL A 148 3.71 14.28 -12.43
N LEU A 149 4.94 14.12 -12.01
CA LEU A 149 5.97 13.38 -12.75
C LEU A 149 5.69 11.86 -12.81
N TYR A 150 4.82 11.31 -11.95
CA TYR A 150 4.51 9.87 -11.88
C TYR A 150 3.24 9.46 -12.65
N GLY A 151 2.47 10.42 -13.14
CA GLY A 151 1.36 10.19 -14.06
C GLY A 151 0.07 9.73 -13.38
N SER A 152 -0.61 8.77 -14.00
CA SER A 152 -1.92 8.29 -13.53
C SER A 152 -1.86 7.63 -12.15
N GLN A 153 -2.93 7.77 -11.36
CA GLN A 153 -3.18 7.21 -10.04
C GLN A 153 -2.54 7.94 -8.84
N ALA A 154 -1.82 9.03 -9.04
CA ALA A 154 -1.10 9.75 -7.99
C ALA A 154 -1.86 10.99 -7.46
N THR A 155 -3.18 10.93 -7.31
CA THR A 155 -3.99 12.07 -6.83
C THR A 155 -3.86 12.28 -5.33
N GLY A 156 -3.91 11.23 -4.52
CA GLY A 156 -3.67 11.31 -3.07
C GLY A 156 -2.18 11.36 -2.73
N GLY A 157 -1.37 10.70 -3.54
CA GLY A 157 0.09 10.65 -3.35
C GLY A 157 0.74 9.41 -3.95
N VAL A 158 2.03 9.30 -3.68
CA VAL A 158 2.90 8.19 -4.13
C VAL A 158 3.50 7.51 -2.90
N ILE A 159 3.51 6.20 -2.88
CA ILE A 159 4.28 5.35 -1.97
C ILE A 159 5.30 4.60 -2.82
N ASN A 160 6.58 4.90 -2.67
CA ASN A 160 7.63 4.23 -3.42
C ASN A 160 8.48 3.39 -2.47
N ILE A 161 8.53 2.10 -2.75
CA ILE A 161 9.29 1.11 -1.99
C ILE A 161 10.65 0.99 -2.66
N ILE A 162 11.68 1.40 -1.96
CA ILE A 162 13.06 1.27 -2.40
C ILE A 162 13.61 -0.03 -1.83
N THR A 163 14.04 -0.92 -2.71
CA THR A 163 14.61 -2.20 -2.32
C THR A 163 16.11 -2.09 -2.09
N LYS A 164 16.63 -2.92 -1.21
CA LYS A 164 18.06 -3.06 -0.98
C LYS A 164 18.75 -3.57 -2.26
N LYS A 165 19.87 -2.98 -2.60
CA LYS A 165 20.72 -3.45 -3.72
C LYS A 165 21.46 -4.74 -3.36
N THR A 166 21.86 -4.88 -2.09
CA THR A 166 22.55 -6.05 -1.56
C THR A 166 21.84 -6.52 -0.29
N LEU A 167 21.48 -7.78 -0.22
CA LEU A 167 20.83 -8.38 0.93
C LEU A 167 21.87 -8.94 1.91
N PRO A 168 21.60 -8.89 3.23
CA PRO A 168 22.46 -9.55 4.20
C PRO A 168 22.38 -11.08 4.08
N ASN A 169 23.42 -11.78 4.57
CA ASN A 169 23.35 -13.23 4.74
C ASN A 169 22.69 -13.53 6.07
N GLU A 170 21.43 -13.95 6.08
CA GLU A 170 20.71 -14.23 7.32
C GLU A 170 19.59 -15.26 7.16
N VAL A 171 19.27 -15.90 8.28
CA VAL A 171 18.10 -16.78 8.44
C VAL A 171 17.26 -16.26 9.58
N LYS A 172 15.95 -16.19 9.39
CA LYS A 172 14.97 -15.81 10.42
C LYS A 172 13.93 -16.91 10.57
N VAL A 173 13.61 -17.26 11.82
CA VAL A 173 12.53 -18.19 12.17
C VAL A 173 11.67 -17.52 13.23
N GLY A 174 10.37 -17.44 13.00
CA GLY A 174 9.40 -16.85 13.91
C GLY A 174 8.20 -17.78 14.15
N LEU A 175 7.80 -17.91 15.40
CA LEU A 175 6.61 -18.66 15.81
C LEU A 175 5.74 -17.79 16.73
N GLY A 176 4.46 -17.77 16.44
CA GLY A 176 3.51 -16.93 17.17
C GLY A 176 2.22 -17.62 17.55
N ASN A 177 1.39 -16.90 18.29
CA ASN A 177 0.03 -17.32 18.54
C ASN A 177 -0.81 -17.25 17.25
N LYS A 178 -2.06 -17.73 17.30
CA LYS A 178 -2.96 -17.77 16.13
C LYS A 178 -2.41 -18.60 14.96
N GLY A 179 -1.54 -19.58 15.22
CA GLY A 179 -0.89 -20.38 14.17
C GLY A 179 0.07 -19.60 13.28
N ARG A 180 0.55 -18.45 13.73
CA ARG A 180 1.47 -17.61 12.98
C ARG A 180 2.86 -18.25 12.90
N GLN A 181 3.41 -18.28 11.69
CA GLN A 181 4.75 -18.80 11.39
C GLN A 181 5.40 -17.87 10.37
N GLU A 182 6.69 -17.62 10.55
CA GLU A 182 7.51 -16.83 9.63
C GLU A 182 8.85 -17.52 9.45
N TYR A 183 9.26 -17.75 8.22
CA TYR A 183 10.57 -18.27 7.85
C TYR A 183 11.13 -17.38 6.76
N ALA A 184 12.33 -16.86 6.93
CA ALA A 184 13.00 -16.06 5.92
C ALA A 184 14.47 -16.48 5.80
N VAL A 185 14.97 -16.45 4.57
CA VAL A 185 16.38 -16.64 4.25
C VAL A 185 16.76 -15.55 3.27
N THR A 186 17.83 -14.83 3.57
CA THR A 186 18.47 -13.95 2.60
C THR A 186 19.93 -14.37 2.44
N ALA A 187 20.43 -14.28 1.23
CA ALA A 187 21.81 -14.59 0.93
C ALA A 187 22.35 -13.67 -0.17
N ASN A 188 23.63 -13.35 -0.04
CA ASN A 188 24.39 -12.60 -1.01
C ASN A 188 25.59 -13.43 -1.50
N ALA A 189 25.76 -13.51 -2.82
CA ALA A 189 26.88 -14.19 -3.46
C ALA A 189 27.48 -13.23 -4.51
N GLY A 190 28.24 -12.24 -4.06
CA GLY A 190 28.81 -11.20 -4.91
C GLY A 190 27.73 -10.29 -5.47
N ASP A 191 27.52 -10.32 -6.80
CA ASP A 191 26.55 -9.48 -7.48
C ASP A 191 25.10 -9.99 -7.40
N LEU A 192 24.88 -11.23 -6.93
CA LEU A 192 23.57 -11.85 -6.78
C LEU A 192 23.15 -11.84 -5.32
N SER A 193 21.98 -11.25 -5.04
CA SER A 193 21.30 -11.38 -3.76
C SER A 193 19.95 -12.06 -3.94
N ILE A 194 19.59 -12.93 -3.03
CA ILE A 194 18.30 -13.61 -3.01
C ILE A 194 17.64 -13.51 -1.66
N ALA A 195 16.32 -13.46 -1.65
CA ALA A 195 15.49 -13.58 -0.45
C ALA A 195 14.36 -14.58 -0.70
N TYR A 196 14.06 -15.38 0.28
CA TYR A 196 12.86 -16.20 0.32
C TYR A 196 12.17 -16.01 1.67
N THR A 197 10.87 -15.76 1.64
CA THR A 197 10.07 -15.59 2.84
C THR A 197 8.81 -16.45 2.76
N TYR A 198 8.51 -17.15 3.82
CA TYR A 198 7.26 -17.87 4.04
C TYR A 198 6.55 -17.31 5.26
N ASN A 199 5.28 -16.91 5.08
CA ASN A 199 4.42 -16.42 6.14
C ASN A 199 3.13 -17.24 6.18
N LYS A 200 2.72 -17.65 7.39
CA LYS A 200 1.47 -18.36 7.62
C LYS A 200 0.69 -17.74 8.77
N TRP A 201 -0.60 -17.63 8.58
CA TRP A 201 -1.57 -17.35 9.62
C TRP A 201 -2.54 -18.51 9.76
N GLY A 202 -2.87 -18.88 10.99
CA GLY A 202 -3.97 -19.79 11.28
C GLY A 202 -5.32 -19.07 11.37
N GLU A 203 -6.27 -19.70 12.00
CA GLU A 203 -7.63 -19.17 12.12
C GLU A 203 -7.68 -17.97 13.10
N LEU A 204 -8.36 -16.88 12.67
CA LEU A 204 -8.64 -15.71 13.52
C LEU A 204 -10.09 -15.64 14.00
N GLY A 205 -10.97 -16.54 13.53
CA GLY A 205 -12.40 -16.46 13.79
C GLY A 205 -13.10 -15.41 12.93
N TYR A 206 -14.09 -14.72 13.48
CA TYR A 206 -14.82 -13.67 12.79
C TYR A 206 -14.03 -12.37 12.75
N VAL A 207 -13.85 -11.82 11.54
CA VAL A 207 -13.05 -10.64 11.26
C VAL A 207 -13.85 -9.46 10.73
N SER A 208 -15.11 -9.71 10.36
CA SER A 208 -16.04 -8.64 9.99
C SER A 208 -17.49 -9.05 10.21
N SER A 209 -18.38 -8.06 10.24
CA SER A 209 -19.84 -8.23 10.23
C SER A 209 -20.51 -7.21 9.32
N SER A 210 -21.71 -7.57 8.85
CA SER A 210 -22.60 -6.65 8.14
C SER A 210 -24.06 -7.02 8.36
N ASP A 211 -24.89 -6.03 8.65
CA ASP A 211 -26.33 -6.19 8.79
C ASP A 211 -27.03 -5.99 7.46
N PHE A 212 -27.89 -6.90 7.09
CA PHE A 212 -28.74 -6.76 5.91
C PHE A 212 -30.00 -7.62 6.01
N SER A 213 -30.80 -7.65 4.95
CA SER A 213 -32.00 -8.50 4.89
C SER A 213 -31.92 -9.44 3.70
N ILE A 214 -32.23 -10.70 3.94
CA ILE A 214 -32.44 -11.71 2.88
C ILE A 214 -33.91 -11.85 2.56
N LYS A 215 -34.23 -12.46 1.43
CA LYS A 215 -35.61 -12.73 0.97
C LYS A 215 -35.69 -14.14 0.36
N PRO A 216 -35.63 -15.20 1.17
CA PRO A 216 -35.56 -16.57 0.69
C PRO A 216 -36.76 -16.96 -0.17
N ASP A 217 -37.95 -16.54 0.24
CA ASP A 217 -39.24 -16.82 -0.40
C ASP A 217 -40.12 -15.56 -0.53
N LYS A 218 -39.51 -14.39 -0.70
CA LYS A 218 -40.08 -13.04 -0.69
C LYS A 218 -40.30 -12.46 0.72
N THR A 219 -40.18 -13.23 1.79
CA THR A 219 -40.20 -12.73 3.16
C THR A 219 -38.89 -11.98 3.45
N ARG A 220 -38.99 -10.80 4.07
CA ARG A 220 -37.81 -10.02 4.47
C ARG A 220 -37.34 -10.48 5.84
N VAL A 221 -36.19 -11.16 5.87
CA VAL A 221 -35.59 -11.69 7.09
C VAL A 221 -34.33 -10.86 7.40
N PRO A 222 -34.28 -10.15 8.54
CA PRO A 222 -33.06 -9.51 9.01
C PRO A 222 -31.99 -10.55 9.33
N VAL A 223 -30.76 -10.31 8.90
CA VAL A 223 -29.62 -11.20 9.16
C VAL A 223 -28.37 -10.38 9.42
N GLU A 224 -27.48 -10.88 10.27
CA GLU A 224 -26.09 -10.47 10.34
C GLU A 224 -25.25 -11.46 9.54
N MET A 225 -24.39 -10.99 8.65
CA MET A 225 -23.44 -11.83 7.94
C MET A 225 -22.04 -11.57 8.47
N LYS A 226 -21.42 -12.58 9.04
CA LYS A 226 -20.05 -12.55 9.55
C LYS A 226 -19.11 -13.23 8.60
N GLN A 227 -17.93 -12.65 8.50
CA GLN A 227 -16.82 -13.21 7.73
C GLN A 227 -15.84 -13.89 8.68
N ARG A 228 -15.64 -15.20 8.48
CA ARG A 228 -14.73 -16.03 9.25
C ARG A 228 -13.46 -16.30 8.45
N PHE A 229 -12.32 -16.04 9.03
CA PHE A 229 -11.02 -16.28 8.43
C PHE A 229 -10.44 -17.59 8.96
N PHE A 230 -10.08 -18.52 8.05
CA PHE A 230 -9.52 -19.82 8.39
C PHE A 230 -8.00 -19.89 8.27
N GLY A 231 -7.37 -18.90 7.71
CA GLY A 231 -5.92 -18.84 7.57
C GLY A 231 -5.46 -18.38 6.20
N SER A 232 -4.18 -18.04 6.12
CA SER A 232 -3.48 -17.69 4.88
C SER A 232 -2.07 -18.27 4.87
N GLU A 233 -1.54 -18.45 3.67
CA GLU A 233 -0.16 -18.85 3.41
C GLU A 233 0.38 -17.92 2.32
N LYS A 234 1.63 -17.46 2.48
CA LYS A 234 2.32 -16.57 1.53
C LYS A 234 3.74 -17.05 1.34
N ASN A 235 4.15 -17.14 0.09
CA ASN A 235 5.54 -17.38 -0.32
C ASN A 235 5.98 -16.17 -1.13
N ASP A 236 7.15 -15.67 -0.84
CA ASP A 236 7.77 -14.61 -1.61
C ASP A 236 9.21 -14.99 -1.92
N PHE A 237 9.60 -14.84 -3.17
CA PHE A 237 10.97 -15.00 -3.65
C PHE A 237 11.39 -13.72 -4.35
N LEU A 238 12.51 -13.15 -3.92
CA LEU A 238 13.10 -11.97 -4.53
C LEU A 238 14.54 -12.26 -4.89
N ALA A 239 14.97 -11.82 -6.06
CA ALA A 239 16.35 -11.86 -6.49
C ALA A 239 16.75 -10.50 -7.07
N THR A 240 17.92 -10.01 -6.70
CA THR A 240 18.57 -8.85 -7.30
C THR A 240 19.91 -9.27 -7.88
N TYR A 241 20.24 -8.78 -9.08
CA TYR A 241 21.50 -9.03 -9.70
C TYR A 241 22.12 -7.72 -10.21
N LYS A 242 23.26 -7.37 -9.64
CA LYS A 242 24.05 -6.21 -10.08
C LYS A 242 24.87 -6.59 -11.31
N LEU A 243 24.47 -6.10 -12.48
CA LEU A 243 25.18 -6.35 -13.72
C LEU A 243 26.51 -5.56 -13.78
N ASN A 244 26.46 -4.29 -13.32
CA ASN A 244 27.60 -3.39 -13.14
C ASN A 244 27.15 -2.19 -12.29
N ASP A 245 28.01 -1.15 -12.17
CA ASP A 245 27.69 0.04 -11.38
C ASP A 245 26.55 0.90 -11.96
N HIS A 246 26.14 0.62 -13.20
CA HIS A 246 25.10 1.37 -13.92
C HIS A 246 23.83 0.57 -14.20
N ALA A 247 23.80 -0.72 -13.90
CA ALA A 247 22.64 -1.55 -14.23
C ALA A 247 22.44 -2.71 -13.25
N ASP A 248 21.18 -2.99 -12.96
CA ASP A 248 20.77 -4.09 -12.12
C ASP A 248 19.44 -4.70 -12.59
N PHE A 249 19.20 -5.94 -12.17
CA PHE A 249 17.94 -6.64 -12.33
C PHE A 249 17.30 -6.89 -10.97
N LEU A 250 15.97 -6.79 -10.93
CA LEU A 250 15.13 -7.20 -9.83
C LEU A 250 14.09 -8.20 -10.36
N TYR A 251 13.98 -9.35 -9.75
CA TYR A 251 12.89 -10.30 -9.94
C TYR A 251 12.21 -10.58 -8.61
N ASN A 252 10.89 -10.51 -8.58
CA ASN A 252 10.08 -10.90 -7.43
C ASN A 252 8.95 -11.82 -7.91
N HIS A 253 8.82 -12.96 -7.28
CA HIS A 253 7.70 -13.88 -7.44
C HIS A 253 7.01 -14.07 -6.10
N ASP A 254 5.71 -13.84 -6.05
CA ASP A 254 4.91 -14.08 -4.87
C ASP A 254 3.70 -14.97 -5.14
N GLU A 255 3.43 -15.91 -4.24
CA GLU A 255 2.24 -16.72 -4.19
C GLU A 255 1.55 -16.54 -2.85
N SER A 256 0.27 -16.27 -2.86
CA SER A 256 -0.51 -16.20 -1.62
C SER A 256 -1.86 -16.88 -1.75
N ALA A 257 -2.34 -17.43 -0.65
CA ALA A 257 -3.65 -18.05 -0.56
C ALA A 257 -4.32 -17.74 0.76
N SER A 258 -5.63 -17.50 0.75
CA SER A 258 -6.42 -17.32 1.95
C SER A 258 -7.76 -18.04 1.85
N ARG A 259 -8.30 -18.48 3.00
CA ARG A 259 -9.56 -19.22 3.06
C ARG A 259 -10.56 -18.53 3.99
N TRP A 260 -11.79 -18.39 3.52
CA TRP A 260 -12.84 -17.62 4.16
C TRP A 260 -14.19 -18.30 4.10
N ALA A 261 -15.05 -18.08 5.13
CA ALA A 261 -16.46 -18.34 5.07
C ALA A 261 -17.26 -17.08 5.39
N TYR A 262 -18.39 -16.92 4.72
CA TYR A 262 -19.41 -15.94 5.06
C TYR A 262 -20.57 -16.69 5.66
N THR A 263 -20.91 -16.37 6.90
CA THR A 263 -21.84 -17.14 7.73
C THR A 263 -23.00 -16.24 8.14
N TYR A 264 -24.22 -16.73 8.00
CA TYR A 264 -25.39 -16.05 8.55
C TYR A 264 -25.44 -16.23 10.06
N THR A 265 -25.80 -15.16 10.76
CA THR A 265 -25.99 -15.16 12.22
C THR A 265 -27.12 -14.19 12.60
N GLY A 266 -27.63 -14.29 13.84
CA GLY A 266 -28.61 -13.33 14.36
C GLY A 266 -30.00 -13.43 13.76
N ILE A 267 -30.34 -14.54 13.12
CA ILE A 267 -31.69 -14.80 12.60
C ILE A 267 -32.58 -15.19 13.77
N THR A 268 -33.64 -14.41 13.99
CA THR A 268 -34.63 -14.64 15.06
C THR A 268 -35.97 -15.16 14.51
N ASP A 269 -36.12 -15.22 13.20
CA ASP A 269 -37.30 -15.76 12.55
C ASP A 269 -37.27 -17.31 12.64
N PRO A 270 -38.23 -17.95 13.31
CA PRO A 270 -38.21 -19.40 13.53
C PRO A 270 -38.17 -20.23 12.24
N ASP A 271 -38.74 -19.72 11.14
CA ASP A 271 -38.78 -20.43 9.86
C ASP A 271 -37.40 -20.48 9.17
N TYR A 272 -36.43 -19.66 9.63
CA TYR A 272 -35.08 -19.51 9.06
C TYR A 272 -33.97 -19.67 10.09
N GLU A 273 -34.28 -19.99 11.34
CA GLU A 273 -33.33 -20.12 12.44
C GLU A 273 -32.27 -21.19 12.16
N ASP A 274 -32.59 -22.20 11.38
CA ASP A 274 -31.65 -23.25 10.93
C ASP A 274 -30.48 -22.72 10.06
N MET A 275 -30.60 -21.50 9.55
CA MET A 275 -29.53 -20.85 8.80
C MET A 275 -28.44 -20.24 9.69
N ASN A 276 -28.70 -20.03 11.00
CA ASN A 276 -27.71 -19.48 11.91
C ASN A 276 -26.45 -20.36 11.97
N ASP A 277 -25.31 -19.73 12.00
CA ASP A 277 -23.99 -20.36 12.04
C ASP A 277 -23.65 -21.28 10.84
N HIS A 278 -24.52 -21.31 9.84
CA HIS A 278 -24.22 -22.00 8.59
C HIS A 278 -23.52 -21.09 7.58
N PRO A 279 -22.48 -21.56 6.87
CA PRO A 279 -21.85 -20.76 5.85
C PRO A 279 -22.82 -20.53 4.68
N ARG A 280 -23.03 -19.27 4.32
CA ARG A 280 -23.66 -18.90 3.05
C ARG A 280 -22.80 -19.37 1.90
N TYR A 281 -21.48 -19.12 1.99
CA TYR A 281 -20.48 -19.61 1.05
C TYR A 281 -19.10 -19.67 1.69
N ILE A 282 -18.26 -20.52 1.11
CA ILE A 282 -16.83 -20.63 1.43
C ILE A 282 -16.04 -20.21 0.19
N ARG A 283 -14.95 -19.50 0.38
CA ARG A 283 -14.01 -19.07 -0.67
C ARG A 283 -12.58 -19.38 -0.30
N ARG A 284 -11.80 -19.77 -1.28
CA ARG A 284 -10.35 -19.74 -1.30
C ARG A 284 -9.92 -18.78 -2.40
N TYR A 285 -9.16 -17.81 -2.03
CA TYR A 285 -8.52 -16.87 -2.94
C TYR A 285 -7.05 -17.24 -3.07
N GLU A 286 -6.55 -17.23 -4.30
CA GLU A 286 -5.16 -17.51 -4.63
C GLU A 286 -4.67 -16.39 -5.54
N ASN A 287 -3.47 -15.87 -5.22
CA ASN A 287 -2.82 -14.82 -5.98
C ASN A 287 -1.41 -15.28 -6.35
N ASP A 288 -1.07 -15.17 -7.63
CA ASP A 288 0.27 -15.42 -8.15
C ASP A 288 0.73 -14.12 -8.84
N LYS A 289 1.95 -13.67 -8.58
CA LYS A 289 2.52 -12.47 -9.17
C LYS A 289 3.97 -12.70 -9.58
N ASP A 290 4.31 -12.20 -10.76
CA ASP A 290 5.68 -12.07 -11.24
C ASP A 290 5.98 -10.59 -11.52
N PHE A 291 7.06 -10.08 -10.97
CA PHE A 291 7.55 -8.75 -11.23
C PHE A 291 9.03 -8.82 -11.66
N LEU A 292 9.34 -8.29 -12.83
CA LEU A 292 10.68 -8.19 -13.35
C LEU A 292 10.98 -6.75 -13.70
N GLN A 293 12.13 -6.25 -13.26
CA GLN A 293 12.61 -4.91 -13.56
C GLN A 293 14.09 -4.94 -13.91
N PHE A 294 14.43 -4.28 -15.00
CA PHE A 294 15.81 -3.96 -15.37
C PHE A 294 16.01 -2.46 -15.19
N ASN A 295 16.88 -2.07 -14.28
CA ASN A 295 17.22 -0.69 -13.98
C ASN A 295 18.54 -0.32 -14.65
N PHE A 296 18.65 0.94 -15.09
CA PHE A 296 19.90 1.55 -15.52
C PHE A 296 19.99 3.00 -15.05
N HIS A 297 21.18 3.44 -14.67
CA HIS A 297 21.43 4.76 -14.10
C HIS A 297 22.87 5.23 -14.34
N GLY A 298 23.12 6.54 -14.18
CA GLY A 298 24.47 7.12 -14.24
C GLY A 298 25.11 7.15 -15.63
N LEU A 299 24.34 6.94 -16.70
CA LEU A 299 24.83 7.01 -18.08
C LEU A 299 24.67 8.43 -18.62
N ASP A 300 25.59 9.33 -18.27
CA ASP A 300 25.55 10.75 -18.67
C ASP A 300 24.18 11.41 -18.30
N GLY A 301 23.74 11.21 -17.05
CA GLY A 301 22.47 11.71 -16.54
C GLY A 301 21.24 10.94 -17.03
N ILE A 302 21.42 9.88 -17.85
CA ILE A 302 20.32 9.03 -18.29
C ILE A 302 20.08 7.95 -17.23
N SER A 303 18.81 7.77 -16.86
CA SER A 303 18.36 6.72 -15.98
C SER A 303 16.97 6.23 -16.41
N GLY A 304 16.62 5.04 -15.97
CA GLY A 304 15.29 4.48 -16.26
C GLY A 304 15.20 3.00 -15.94
N HIS A 305 14.07 2.45 -16.32
CA HIS A 305 13.82 1.01 -16.16
C HIS A 305 12.92 0.46 -17.28
N VAL A 306 13.07 -0.83 -17.51
CA VAL A 306 12.15 -1.66 -18.29
C VAL A 306 11.55 -2.67 -17.34
N PHE A 307 10.25 -2.91 -17.42
CA PHE A 307 9.57 -3.76 -16.46
C PHE A 307 8.50 -4.67 -17.08
N TYR A 308 8.22 -5.73 -16.37
CA TYR A 308 7.10 -6.65 -16.60
C TYR A 308 6.48 -7.01 -15.25
N ASN A 309 5.16 -6.84 -15.13
CA ASN A 309 4.38 -7.22 -13.96
C ASN A 309 3.18 -8.06 -14.41
N TYR A 310 3.08 -9.27 -13.91
CA TYR A 310 1.97 -10.18 -14.14
C TYR A 310 1.32 -10.54 -12.82
N ASN A 311 0.00 -10.50 -12.78
CA ASN A 311 -0.75 -10.80 -11.61
C ASN A 311 -1.98 -11.63 -11.97
N THR A 312 -2.18 -12.74 -11.24
CA THR A 312 -3.33 -13.62 -11.40
C THR A 312 -4.06 -13.77 -10.07
N LEU A 313 -5.35 -13.49 -10.07
CA LEU A 313 -6.24 -13.81 -8.95
C LEU A 313 -7.16 -14.96 -9.35
N LYS A 314 -7.18 -16.02 -8.54
CA LYS A 314 -8.08 -17.16 -8.69
C LYS A 314 -8.99 -17.25 -7.47
N THR A 315 -10.24 -17.60 -7.71
CA THR A 315 -11.23 -17.87 -6.66
C THR A 315 -11.79 -19.26 -6.85
N HIS A 316 -11.80 -20.04 -5.78
CA HIS A 316 -12.46 -21.32 -5.69
C HIS A 316 -13.42 -21.33 -4.51
N GLY A 317 -14.56 -21.99 -4.63
CA GLY A 317 -15.47 -22.02 -3.50
C GLY A 317 -16.72 -22.83 -3.71
N THR A 318 -17.58 -22.74 -2.71
CA THR A 318 -18.86 -23.44 -2.67
C THR A 318 -19.93 -22.51 -2.10
N ASP A 319 -21.03 -22.36 -2.81
CA ASP A 319 -22.21 -21.65 -2.36
C ASP A 319 -23.23 -22.65 -1.82
N TYR A 320 -23.73 -22.39 -0.63
CA TYR A 320 -24.79 -23.18 0.03
C TYR A 320 -26.13 -22.46 -0.07
N TYR A 321 -26.12 -21.13 -0.10
CA TYR A 321 -27.31 -20.29 -0.24
C TYR A 321 -27.12 -19.24 -1.34
N SER A 322 -28.22 -18.88 -2.01
CA SER A 322 -28.24 -17.79 -2.99
C SER A 322 -27.99 -16.42 -2.33
N SER A 323 -27.84 -15.39 -3.14
CA SER A 323 -27.76 -14.00 -2.64
C SER A 323 -29.03 -13.53 -1.92
N THR A 324 -30.15 -14.16 -2.17
CA THR A 324 -31.43 -13.89 -1.49
C THR A 324 -31.64 -14.75 -0.26
N GLY A 325 -30.74 -15.66 0.10
CA GLY A 325 -30.85 -16.56 1.24
C GLY A 325 -31.50 -17.91 0.92
N LYS A 326 -31.94 -18.16 -0.31
CA LYS A 326 -32.53 -19.45 -0.67
C LYS A 326 -31.47 -20.56 -0.68
N LYS A 327 -31.70 -21.64 0.06
CA LYS A 327 -30.82 -22.81 0.11
C LYS A 327 -30.77 -23.50 -1.26
N TYR A 328 -29.61 -23.89 -1.72
CA TYR A 328 -29.47 -24.72 -2.90
C TYR A 328 -29.76 -26.18 -2.56
N ALA A 329 -30.44 -26.90 -3.47
CA ALA A 329 -30.71 -28.33 -3.30
C ALA A 329 -29.41 -29.15 -3.20
N ALA A 330 -28.35 -28.74 -3.88
CA ALA A 330 -26.98 -29.22 -3.72
C ALA A 330 -26.02 -28.04 -3.68
N PRO A 331 -24.91 -28.09 -2.91
CA PRO A 331 -23.93 -27.07 -2.88
C PRO A 331 -23.36 -26.76 -4.30
N LYS A 332 -23.29 -25.48 -4.64
CA LYS A 332 -22.87 -25.03 -5.96
C LYS A 332 -21.38 -24.66 -5.96
N ALA A 333 -20.58 -25.39 -6.72
CA ALA A 333 -19.18 -25.02 -6.92
C ALA A 333 -19.08 -23.73 -7.72
N VAL A 334 -18.16 -22.85 -7.33
CA VAL A 334 -17.84 -21.59 -8.01
C VAL A 334 -16.36 -21.49 -8.25
N ARG A 335 -16.02 -20.91 -9.41
CA ARG A 335 -14.65 -20.63 -9.83
C ARG A 335 -14.64 -19.29 -10.55
N GLY A 336 -13.55 -18.58 -10.40
CA GLY A 336 -13.31 -17.37 -11.13
C GLY A 336 -11.82 -17.12 -11.26
N GLN A 337 -11.41 -16.41 -12.30
CA GLN A 337 -10.03 -16.02 -12.55
C GLN A 337 -9.98 -14.62 -13.13
N GLU A 338 -8.95 -13.89 -12.74
CA GLU A 338 -8.61 -12.61 -13.33
C GLU A 338 -7.11 -12.54 -13.52
N LYS A 339 -6.69 -12.02 -14.68
CA LYS A 339 -5.29 -11.83 -15.04
C LYS A 339 -5.06 -10.39 -15.43
N ASN A 340 -3.97 -9.83 -14.95
CA ASN A 340 -3.51 -8.48 -15.27
C ASN A 340 -2.05 -8.55 -15.67
N LYS A 341 -1.69 -7.83 -16.73
CA LYS A 341 -0.30 -7.65 -17.17
C LYS A 341 -0.04 -6.18 -17.39
N THR A 342 1.09 -5.72 -16.89
CA THR A 342 1.63 -4.40 -17.24
C THR A 342 3.09 -4.57 -17.61
N TYR A 343 3.51 -3.98 -18.72
CA TYR A 343 4.90 -3.96 -19.12
C TYR A 343 5.21 -2.70 -19.91
N GLY A 344 6.45 -2.31 -19.87
CA GLY A 344 6.86 -1.08 -20.52
C GLY A 344 8.22 -0.58 -20.10
N TYR A 345 8.43 0.71 -20.31
CA TYR A 345 9.62 1.40 -19.89
C TYR A 345 9.29 2.80 -19.35
N ASP A 346 10.18 3.32 -18.53
CA ASP A 346 10.26 4.72 -18.11
C ASP A 346 11.74 5.14 -18.19
N VAL A 347 12.03 6.18 -18.95
CA VAL A 347 13.39 6.66 -19.21
C VAL A 347 13.40 8.17 -19.09
N GLN A 348 14.46 8.69 -18.48
CA GLN A 348 14.67 10.12 -18.31
C GLN A 348 16.14 10.50 -18.47
N LYS A 349 16.36 11.76 -18.78
CA LYS A 349 17.67 12.39 -18.69
C LYS A 349 17.59 13.61 -17.79
N VAL A 350 18.58 13.74 -16.92
CA VAL A 350 18.79 14.90 -16.03
C VAL A 350 20.03 15.65 -16.49
N TRP A 351 19.95 16.95 -16.58
CA TRP A 351 21.05 17.87 -16.82
C TRP A 351 21.19 18.77 -15.59
N ASP A 352 22.20 18.53 -14.79
CA ASP A 352 22.54 19.19 -13.53
C ASP A 352 23.92 19.86 -13.53
N GLY A 353 24.61 19.90 -14.68
CA GLY A 353 25.93 20.50 -14.82
C GLY A 353 25.98 22.02 -14.62
N ASN A 354 24.85 22.71 -14.53
CA ASN A 354 24.77 24.12 -14.18
C ASN A 354 24.26 24.23 -12.72
N PRO A 355 25.05 24.84 -11.80
CA PRO A 355 24.67 24.93 -10.39
C PRO A 355 23.39 25.74 -10.13
N ASP A 356 23.00 26.61 -11.09
CA ASP A 356 21.81 27.45 -10.94
C ASP A 356 20.52 26.82 -11.46
N GLN A 357 20.60 25.70 -12.19
CA GLN A 357 19.42 25.09 -12.77
C GLN A 357 19.59 23.60 -13.10
N THR A 358 18.51 22.87 -12.97
CA THR A 358 18.42 21.45 -13.34
C THR A 358 17.27 21.26 -14.32
N PHE A 359 17.52 20.53 -15.40
CA PHE A 359 16.48 20.09 -16.33
C PHE A 359 16.33 18.57 -16.26
N LEU A 360 15.09 18.12 -16.34
CA LEU A 360 14.74 16.73 -16.48
C LEU A 360 13.74 16.60 -17.62
N ILE A 361 13.98 15.64 -18.53
CA ILE A 361 13.03 15.26 -19.57
C ILE A 361 12.95 13.74 -19.59
N GLY A 362 11.75 13.21 -19.76
CA GLY A 362 11.56 11.78 -19.82
C GLY A 362 10.34 11.36 -20.63
N THR A 363 10.30 10.08 -20.91
CA THR A 363 9.19 9.41 -21.62
C THR A 363 8.90 8.06 -21.00
N SER A 364 7.64 7.65 -21.04
CA SER A 364 7.23 6.32 -20.62
C SER A 364 6.20 5.72 -21.58
N LEU A 365 6.28 4.42 -21.76
CA LEU A 365 5.30 3.60 -22.45
C LEU A 365 4.92 2.44 -21.54
N VAL A 366 3.62 2.29 -21.29
CA VAL A 366 3.07 1.18 -20.51
C VAL A 366 1.98 0.50 -21.32
N ARG A 367 2.11 -0.79 -21.55
CA ARG A 367 1.01 -1.64 -22.03
C ARG A 367 0.38 -2.31 -20.81
N GLU A 368 -0.92 -2.13 -20.64
CA GLU A 368 -1.70 -2.85 -19.64
C GLU A 368 -2.79 -3.69 -20.30
N THR A 369 -3.03 -4.90 -19.76
CA THR A 369 -4.07 -5.82 -20.20
C THR A 369 -4.83 -6.38 -19.01
N PHE A 370 -6.09 -6.69 -19.26
CA PHE A 370 -7.02 -7.23 -18.28
C PHE A 370 -7.83 -8.36 -18.93
N GLU A 371 -7.82 -9.54 -18.33
CA GLU A 371 -8.55 -10.73 -18.79
C GLU A 371 -9.32 -11.34 -17.62
N ASN A 372 -10.60 -11.61 -17.84
CA ASN A 372 -11.43 -12.43 -16.96
C ASN A 372 -12.47 -13.19 -17.78
N GLU A 373 -13.42 -13.90 -17.15
CA GLU A 373 -14.43 -14.71 -17.86
C GLU A 373 -15.34 -13.91 -18.81
N THR A 374 -15.41 -12.58 -18.66
CA THR A 374 -16.35 -11.72 -19.39
C THR A 374 -15.68 -10.63 -20.22
N SER A 375 -14.39 -10.44 -20.06
CA SER A 375 -13.65 -9.33 -20.65
C SER A 375 -12.22 -9.74 -20.99
N ASP A 376 -11.76 -9.36 -22.16
CA ASP A 376 -10.37 -9.38 -22.60
C ASP A 376 -10.10 -8.04 -23.26
N THR A 377 -9.26 -7.21 -22.65
CA THR A 377 -9.02 -5.84 -23.12
C THR A 377 -7.63 -5.34 -22.70
N GLY A 378 -7.18 -4.29 -23.35
CA GLY A 378 -5.91 -3.66 -23.03
C GLY A 378 -5.79 -2.28 -23.67
N ARG A 379 -4.81 -1.50 -23.22
CA ARG A 379 -4.46 -0.19 -23.78
C ARG A 379 -2.98 0.09 -23.61
N ASN A 380 -2.46 0.97 -24.46
CA ASN A 380 -1.15 1.59 -24.26
C ASN A 380 -1.34 2.93 -23.56
N ILE A 381 -0.43 3.27 -22.67
CA ILE A 381 -0.33 4.58 -22.03
C ILE A 381 1.03 5.14 -22.42
N ILE A 382 1.02 6.22 -23.19
CA ILE A 382 2.22 6.92 -23.65
C ILE A 382 2.30 8.22 -22.89
N SER A 383 3.48 8.56 -22.38
CA SER A 383 3.65 9.85 -21.70
C SER A 383 5.00 10.48 -22.04
N ALA A 384 4.99 11.81 -22.07
CA ALA A 384 6.19 12.64 -22.05
C ALA A 384 6.09 13.59 -20.85
N PHE A 385 7.19 13.78 -20.14
CA PHE A 385 7.23 14.62 -18.95
C PHE A 385 8.53 15.36 -18.83
N GLY A 386 8.52 16.45 -18.07
CA GLY A 386 9.72 17.21 -17.80
C GLY A 386 9.59 18.10 -16.58
N SER A 387 10.74 18.54 -16.09
CA SER A 387 10.87 19.48 -14.98
C SER A 387 12.02 20.44 -15.23
N TRP A 388 11.84 21.68 -14.85
CA TRP A 388 12.87 22.71 -14.80
C TRP A 388 12.91 23.29 -13.41
N GLU A 389 14.05 23.15 -12.75
CA GLU A 389 14.35 23.78 -11.47
C GLU A 389 15.35 24.90 -11.68
N LYS A 390 15.09 26.06 -11.07
CA LYS A 390 15.91 27.27 -11.18
C LYS A 390 16.15 27.87 -9.79
N ASN A 391 17.39 28.05 -9.42
CA ASN A 391 17.80 28.91 -8.31
C ASN A 391 17.65 30.39 -8.75
N LEU A 392 16.57 31.03 -8.27
CA LEU A 392 16.33 32.46 -8.55
C LEU A 392 17.31 33.35 -7.77
N THR A 393 17.60 32.93 -6.55
CA THR A 393 18.61 33.49 -5.66
C THR A 393 19.32 32.36 -4.89
N ALA A 394 20.27 32.68 -4.02
CA ALA A 394 20.88 31.69 -3.13
C ALA A 394 19.86 31.02 -2.15
N LYS A 395 18.71 31.66 -1.96
CA LYS A 395 17.67 31.19 -1.02
C LYS A 395 16.38 30.73 -1.72
N ASP A 396 16.14 31.14 -2.95
CA ASP A 396 14.85 30.99 -3.64
C ASP A 396 14.99 30.05 -4.82
N VAL A 397 14.19 28.98 -4.82
CA VAL A 397 14.15 27.96 -5.87
C VAL A 397 12.76 27.89 -6.45
N LEU A 398 12.66 27.92 -7.77
CA LEU A 398 11.41 27.70 -8.51
C LEU A 398 11.53 26.40 -9.31
N THR A 399 10.52 25.52 -9.19
CA THR A 399 10.43 24.30 -10.00
C THR A 399 9.13 24.32 -10.79
N LEU A 400 9.22 24.11 -12.10
CA LEU A 400 8.09 23.95 -13.00
C LEU A 400 8.14 22.56 -13.62
N SER A 401 7.04 21.79 -13.51
CA SER A 401 6.95 20.43 -14.05
C SER A 401 5.70 20.26 -14.89
N GLY A 402 5.76 19.35 -15.85
CA GLY A 402 4.63 19.02 -16.69
C GLY A 402 4.68 17.60 -17.21
N ARG A 403 3.50 17.05 -17.50
CA ARG A 403 3.33 15.72 -18.10
C ARG A 403 2.15 15.71 -19.06
N GLY A 404 2.40 15.24 -20.29
CA GLY A 404 1.37 14.84 -21.24
C GLY A 404 1.19 13.31 -21.19
N THR A 405 -0.05 12.84 -21.22
CA THR A 405 -0.41 11.42 -21.23
C THR A 405 -1.46 11.15 -22.29
N TRP A 406 -1.25 10.11 -23.09
CA TRP A 406 -2.17 9.66 -24.14
C TRP A 406 -2.38 8.16 -24.02
N THR A 407 -3.62 7.70 -24.24
CA THR A 407 -3.92 6.27 -24.33
C THR A 407 -4.29 5.89 -25.75
N THR A 408 -3.89 4.70 -26.18
CA THR A 408 -4.22 4.12 -27.49
C THR A 408 -4.52 2.62 -27.37
N GLY A 409 -5.22 2.07 -28.37
CA GLY A 409 -5.49 0.62 -28.44
C GLY A 409 -6.48 0.09 -27.40
N GLY A 410 -7.18 0.98 -26.71
CA GLY A 410 -8.28 0.64 -25.80
C GLY A 410 -9.64 0.87 -26.47
N ILE A 411 -10.72 0.44 -25.80
CA ILE A 411 -12.11 0.71 -26.25
C ILE A 411 -12.38 2.22 -26.22
N GLN A 412 -11.82 2.92 -25.23
CA GLN A 412 -11.83 4.39 -25.14
C GLN A 412 -10.40 4.89 -24.99
N ASN A 413 -10.10 6.00 -25.67
CA ASN A 413 -8.82 6.67 -25.59
C ASN A 413 -8.97 7.99 -24.82
N PHE A 414 -7.99 8.27 -23.99
CA PHE A 414 -7.93 9.46 -23.15
C PHE A 414 -6.64 10.24 -23.43
N HIS A 415 -6.70 11.53 -23.20
CA HIS A 415 -5.51 12.38 -23.19
C HIS A 415 -5.61 13.38 -22.05
N ASN A 416 -4.47 13.73 -21.48
CA ASN A 416 -4.39 14.71 -20.41
C ASN A 416 -3.05 15.42 -20.41
N PHE A 417 -3.06 16.69 -20.03
CA PHE A 417 -1.88 17.45 -19.67
C PHE A 417 -2.02 17.87 -18.19
N SER A 418 -1.00 17.62 -17.39
CA SER A 418 -0.92 18.02 -15.99
C SER A 418 0.33 18.86 -15.77
N GLY A 419 0.18 19.97 -15.06
CA GLY A 419 1.26 20.88 -14.71
C GLY A 419 1.43 21.04 -13.21
N GLN A 420 2.62 21.47 -12.78
CA GLN A 420 2.94 21.79 -11.39
C GLN A 420 3.91 22.97 -11.34
N ALA A 421 3.70 23.87 -10.40
CA ALA A 421 4.63 24.91 -10.02
C ALA A 421 4.90 24.83 -8.52
N GLN A 422 6.18 24.90 -8.15
CA GLN A 422 6.63 24.79 -6.78
C GLN A 422 7.67 25.88 -6.49
N TYR A 423 7.58 26.46 -5.31
CA TYR A 423 8.53 27.47 -4.83
C TYR A 423 9.04 27.08 -3.45
N LEU A 424 10.35 27.22 -3.25
CA LEU A 424 11.01 26.98 -1.99
C LEU A 424 11.84 28.21 -1.61
N HIS A 425 11.71 28.64 -0.35
CA HIS A 425 12.51 29.70 0.27
C HIS A 425 13.32 29.14 1.43
N LYS A 426 14.66 29.16 1.34
CA LYS A 426 15.57 28.75 2.41
C LYS A 426 15.67 29.90 3.43
N LEU A 427 15.12 29.72 4.61
CA LEU A 427 15.28 30.66 5.73
C LEU A 427 16.76 30.68 6.17
N ASP A 428 17.30 29.49 6.35
CA ASP A 428 18.71 29.22 6.66
C ASP A 428 19.11 27.82 6.12
N ASN A 429 20.24 27.28 6.55
CA ASN A 429 20.74 25.98 6.11
C ASN A 429 19.94 24.79 6.66
N THR A 430 19.06 25.01 7.63
CA THR A 430 18.28 23.97 8.32
C THR A 430 16.78 24.11 8.11
N GLN A 431 16.32 25.25 7.60
CA GLN A 431 14.90 25.55 7.50
C GLN A 431 14.51 26.06 6.13
N SER A 432 13.34 25.60 5.67
CA SER A 432 12.72 26.07 4.43
C SER A 432 11.23 26.28 4.57
N LEU A 433 10.70 27.24 3.82
CA LEU A 433 9.28 27.42 3.52
C LEU A 433 9.06 27.01 2.07
N TYR A 434 7.91 26.42 1.80
CA TYR A 434 7.55 26.07 0.42
C TYR A 434 6.07 26.32 0.14
N ALA A 435 5.77 26.50 -1.14
CA ALA A 435 4.40 26.51 -1.67
C ALA A 435 4.36 25.74 -3.00
N SER A 436 3.28 25.06 -3.26
CA SER A 436 3.07 24.32 -4.50
C SER A 436 1.63 24.39 -4.98
N VAL A 437 1.48 24.36 -6.31
CA VAL A 437 0.21 24.10 -6.98
C VAL A 437 0.45 23.04 -8.05
N GLY A 438 -0.36 21.98 -8.06
CA GLY A 438 -0.19 20.87 -8.98
C GLY A 438 -1.50 20.25 -9.40
N GLN A 439 -1.52 19.70 -10.62
CA GLN A 439 -2.63 18.94 -11.16
C GLN A 439 -2.34 17.45 -11.07
N SER A 440 -3.39 16.65 -10.91
CA SER A 440 -3.31 15.19 -10.97
C SER A 440 -4.34 14.64 -11.94
N PHE A 441 -4.10 13.41 -12.39
CA PHE A 441 -4.94 12.72 -13.36
C PHE A 441 -4.95 11.23 -13.08
N VAL A 442 -6.16 10.61 -13.07
CA VAL A 442 -6.30 9.17 -12.86
C VAL A 442 -7.20 8.57 -13.93
N LEU A 443 -6.67 7.62 -14.68
CA LEU A 443 -7.43 6.83 -15.64
C LEU A 443 -8.35 5.83 -14.93
N PRO A 444 -9.60 5.63 -15.41
CA PRO A 444 -10.42 4.52 -14.96
C PRO A 444 -9.72 3.19 -15.25
N THR A 445 -9.79 2.25 -14.32
CA THR A 445 -9.26 0.91 -14.53
C THR A 445 -10.22 0.06 -15.37
N PHE A 446 -9.71 -1.00 -15.99
CA PHE A 446 -10.57 -1.92 -16.75
C PHE A 446 -11.66 -2.54 -15.90
N SER A 447 -11.35 -2.90 -14.65
CA SER A 447 -12.34 -3.43 -13.71
C SER A 447 -13.45 -2.41 -13.42
N GLN A 448 -13.13 -1.12 -13.30
CA GLN A 448 -14.13 -0.06 -13.09
C GLN A 448 -15.01 0.18 -14.34
N MET A 449 -14.47 -0.04 -15.52
CA MET A 449 -15.19 0.21 -16.78
C MET A 449 -15.96 -1.02 -17.26
N TYR A 450 -15.38 -2.21 -17.17
CA TYR A 450 -15.84 -3.41 -17.90
C TYR A 450 -16.14 -4.63 -17.04
N SER A 451 -15.94 -4.59 -15.71
CA SER A 451 -16.35 -5.69 -14.86
C SER A 451 -17.86 -5.92 -14.95
N ARG A 452 -18.24 -7.19 -15.01
CA ARG A 452 -19.61 -7.63 -14.83
C ARG A 452 -19.70 -8.49 -13.58
N GLU A 453 -20.88 -8.57 -12.98
CA GLU A 453 -21.12 -9.47 -11.86
C GLU A 453 -20.67 -10.89 -12.24
N GLN A 454 -19.62 -11.38 -11.56
CA GLN A 454 -19.02 -12.68 -11.87
C GLN A 454 -19.55 -13.77 -10.94
N ALA A 455 -19.84 -14.93 -11.51
CA ALA A 455 -19.97 -16.15 -10.73
C ALA A 455 -18.61 -16.40 -10.03
N GLY A 456 -18.63 -16.65 -8.71
CA GLY A 456 -17.40 -16.90 -7.96
C GLY A 456 -16.97 -15.80 -7.00
N GLY A 457 -17.57 -14.60 -7.09
CA GLY A 457 -17.38 -13.56 -6.09
C GLY A 457 -16.04 -12.84 -6.14
N ILE A 458 -15.30 -12.92 -7.26
CA ILE A 458 -14.08 -12.12 -7.47
C ILE A 458 -14.41 -10.63 -7.53
N SER A 459 -15.55 -10.28 -8.14
CA SER A 459 -16.00 -8.91 -8.23
C SER A 459 -17.52 -8.83 -8.16
N ASN A 460 -18.02 -8.01 -7.23
CA ASN A 460 -19.42 -7.58 -7.19
C ASN A 460 -19.60 -6.20 -7.86
N ILE A 461 -18.56 -5.74 -8.57
CA ILE A 461 -18.55 -4.44 -9.23
C ILE A 461 -19.19 -4.60 -10.61
N ILE A 462 -20.15 -3.74 -10.90
CA ILE A 462 -20.70 -3.55 -12.24
C ILE A 462 -19.96 -2.35 -12.83
N GLY A 463 -19.21 -2.60 -13.87
CA GLY A 463 -18.42 -1.58 -14.54
C GLY A 463 -19.29 -0.54 -15.23
N ASN A 464 -18.75 0.65 -15.36
CA ASN A 464 -19.36 1.75 -16.07
C ASN A 464 -18.43 2.22 -17.19
N PRO A 465 -18.72 1.89 -18.46
CA PRO A 465 -17.88 2.32 -19.59
C PRO A 465 -17.88 3.84 -19.80
N ASP A 466 -18.85 4.58 -19.26
CA ASP A 466 -18.97 6.03 -19.40
C ASP A 466 -18.17 6.79 -18.34
N LEU A 467 -17.33 6.10 -17.53
CA LEU A 467 -16.49 6.76 -16.53
C LEU A 467 -15.53 7.76 -17.16
N LYS A 468 -15.48 8.94 -16.56
CA LYS A 468 -14.50 9.97 -16.89
C LYS A 468 -13.25 9.80 -16.04
N PRO A 469 -12.06 10.16 -16.55
CA PRO A 469 -10.86 10.24 -15.73
C PRO A 469 -10.99 11.28 -14.62
N GLN A 470 -10.41 10.99 -13.46
CA GLN A 470 -10.30 11.95 -12.36
C GLN A 470 -9.33 13.07 -12.72
N LYS A 471 -9.66 14.30 -12.31
CA LYS A 471 -8.79 15.47 -12.46
C LYS A 471 -8.72 16.19 -11.11
N GLY A 472 -7.54 16.25 -10.55
CA GLY A 472 -7.28 16.90 -9.27
C GLY A 472 -6.54 18.23 -9.45
N LEU A 473 -6.84 19.18 -8.56
CA LEU A 473 -6.08 20.42 -8.36
C LEU A 473 -5.73 20.50 -6.87
N HIS A 474 -4.43 20.64 -6.61
CA HIS A 474 -3.85 20.60 -5.28
C HIS A 474 -3.08 21.89 -4.99
N TYR A 475 -3.26 22.43 -3.81
CA TYR A 475 -2.48 23.55 -3.28
C TYR A 475 -1.88 23.11 -1.94
N GLU A 476 -0.64 23.42 -1.73
CA GLU A 476 0.08 23.11 -0.50
C GLU A 476 1.03 24.23 -0.14
N ALA A 477 1.16 24.51 1.13
CA ALA A 477 2.21 25.36 1.69
C ALA A 477 2.75 24.72 2.97
N GLY A 478 4.04 24.80 3.22
CA GLY A 478 4.62 24.15 4.38
C GLY A 478 5.92 24.77 4.85
N TRP A 479 6.32 24.29 6.02
CA TRP A 479 7.59 24.59 6.66
C TRP A 479 8.28 23.30 7.06
N LYS A 480 9.59 23.23 6.82
CA LYS A 480 10.47 22.15 7.22
C LYS A 480 11.63 22.68 8.00
N LYS A 481 12.01 21.96 9.06
CA LYS A 481 13.23 22.22 9.81
C LYS A 481 13.95 20.91 10.09
N GLU A 482 15.21 20.84 9.76
CA GLU A 482 16.07 19.68 9.97
C GLU A 482 17.27 20.07 10.81
N GLU A 483 17.38 19.49 11.99
CA GLU A 483 18.53 19.56 12.89
C GLU A 483 19.25 18.20 12.88
N THR A 484 20.43 18.12 13.45
CA THR A 484 21.21 16.87 13.46
C THR A 484 20.44 15.68 14.03
N ASN A 485 19.66 15.92 15.07
CA ASN A 485 18.93 14.87 15.81
C ASN A 485 17.42 15.13 15.92
N ARG A 486 16.89 16.11 15.20
CA ARG A 486 15.44 16.46 15.21
C ARG A 486 14.96 16.94 13.85
N GLN A 487 13.73 16.56 13.52
CA GLN A 487 13.07 16.99 12.29
C GLN A 487 11.63 17.48 12.63
N TYR A 488 11.24 18.59 12.02
CA TYR A 488 9.92 19.20 12.19
C TYR A 488 9.35 19.51 10.81
N LYS A 489 8.11 19.16 10.58
CA LYS A 489 7.38 19.43 9.33
C LYS A 489 5.99 19.88 9.62
N VAL A 490 5.53 20.91 8.91
CA VAL A 490 4.15 21.37 8.90
C VAL A 490 3.73 21.57 7.45
N ALA A 491 2.58 21.04 7.07
CA ALA A 491 1.99 21.25 5.75
C ALA A 491 0.52 21.64 5.88
N LEU A 492 0.11 22.69 5.19
CA LEU A 492 -1.27 23.08 4.96
C LEU A 492 -1.63 22.69 3.55
N PHE A 493 -2.76 22.03 3.35
CA PHE A 493 -3.18 21.60 2.04
C PHE A 493 -4.67 21.84 1.77
N THR A 494 -4.99 22.01 0.51
CA THR A 494 -6.37 21.94 0.01
C THR A 494 -6.35 21.28 -1.37
N GLU A 495 -7.34 20.47 -1.63
CA GLU A 495 -7.49 19.75 -2.89
C GLU A 495 -8.93 19.67 -3.33
N LYS A 496 -9.12 19.69 -4.63
CA LYS A 496 -10.39 19.46 -5.31
C LYS A 496 -10.18 18.45 -6.42
N ILE A 497 -11.01 17.42 -6.48
CA ILE A 497 -10.96 16.38 -7.51
C ILE A 497 -12.33 16.35 -8.18
N ASP A 498 -12.33 16.68 -9.46
CA ASP A 498 -13.50 16.54 -10.32
C ASP A 498 -13.51 15.11 -10.91
N ASP A 499 -14.69 14.53 -11.05
CA ASP A 499 -14.89 13.17 -11.57
C ASP A 499 -14.12 12.09 -10.79
N ASN A 500 -13.91 12.24 -9.47
CA ASN A 500 -13.31 11.21 -8.62
C ASN A 500 -14.05 9.88 -8.80
N ILE A 501 -13.32 8.80 -9.05
CA ILE A 501 -13.92 7.49 -9.30
C ILE A 501 -14.16 6.78 -7.98
N SER A 502 -15.41 6.45 -7.71
CA SER A 502 -15.89 5.83 -6.49
C SER A 502 -16.89 4.72 -6.81
N TYR A 503 -17.50 4.16 -5.78
CA TYR A 503 -18.49 3.11 -5.93
C TYR A 503 -19.77 3.46 -5.17
N SER A 504 -20.92 3.20 -5.79
CA SER A 504 -22.22 3.34 -5.17
C SER A 504 -23.05 2.09 -5.42
N GLY A 505 -23.85 1.67 -4.45
CA GLY A 505 -24.67 0.47 -4.62
C GLY A 505 -25.38 0.05 -3.35
N THR A 506 -26.22 -0.97 -3.49
CA THR A 506 -26.97 -1.59 -2.40
C THR A 506 -26.98 -3.10 -2.57
N SER A 507 -27.05 -3.83 -1.44
CA SER A 507 -27.28 -5.30 -1.43
C SER A 507 -26.25 -6.11 -2.23
N GLY A 508 -24.95 -5.75 -2.12
CA GLY A 508 -23.86 -6.53 -2.72
C GLY A 508 -23.63 -6.26 -4.21
N ARG A 509 -24.30 -5.27 -4.80
CA ARG A 509 -24.04 -4.79 -6.15
C ARG A 509 -23.45 -3.38 -6.09
N TRP A 510 -22.25 -3.22 -6.62
CA TRP A 510 -21.52 -1.96 -6.60
C TRP A 510 -21.32 -1.45 -8.01
N TYR A 511 -21.74 -0.22 -8.27
CA TYR A 511 -21.55 0.45 -9.56
C TYR A 511 -20.39 1.43 -9.43
N ALA A 512 -19.48 1.40 -10.39
CA ALA A 512 -18.46 2.43 -10.51
C ALA A 512 -19.10 3.75 -11.01
N ILE A 513 -18.82 4.84 -10.30
CA ILE A 513 -19.41 6.17 -10.55
C ILE A 513 -18.35 7.25 -10.51
N ASN A 514 -18.64 8.40 -11.12
CA ASN A 514 -17.91 9.62 -10.85
C ASN A 514 -18.60 10.43 -9.74
N GLU A 515 -17.81 11.07 -8.89
CA GLU A 515 -18.25 12.01 -7.86
C GLU A 515 -17.25 13.18 -7.77
N ASP A 516 -17.67 14.32 -7.24
CA ASP A 516 -16.75 15.39 -6.87
C ASP A 516 -16.20 15.13 -5.48
N PHE A 517 -14.93 15.44 -5.26
CA PHE A 517 -14.26 15.32 -3.97
C PHE A 517 -13.54 16.62 -3.63
N LYS A 518 -13.51 16.98 -2.36
CA LYS A 518 -12.70 18.08 -1.82
C LYS A 518 -12.20 17.75 -0.42
N ASN A 519 -11.03 18.26 -0.13
CA ASN A 519 -10.43 18.16 1.19
C ASN A 519 -9.56 19.37 1.48
N HIS A 520 -9.38 19.69 2.76
CA HIS A 520 -8.38 20.63 3.25
C HIS A 520 -7.94 20.19 4.64
N GLY A 521 -6.73 20.56 5.01
CA GLY A 521 -6.20 20.10 6.28
C GLY A 521 -4.84 20.65 6.63
N ILE A 522 -4.34 20.17 7.76
CA ILE A 522 -3.01 20.39 8.27
C ILE A 522 -2.36 19.07 8.65
N GLU A 523 -1.11 18.93 8.32
CA GLU A 523 -0.25 17.82 8.72
C GLU A 523 0.92 18.37 9.52
N VAL A 524 1.18 17.77 10.68
CA VAL A 524 2.34 18.08 11.54
C VAL A 524 3.06 16.79 11.81
N SER A 525 4.36 16.78 11.64
CA SER A 525 5.23 15.64 11.96
C SER A 525 6.46 16.14 12.69
N ILE A 526 6.77 15.50 13.79
CA ILE A 526 7.96 15.76 14.59
C ILE A 526 8.64 14.44 14.93
N ARG A 527 9.96 14.41 14.86
CA ARG A 527 10.74 13.24 15.26
C ARG A 527 12.08 13.66 15.84
N GLY A 528 12.61 12.83 16.71
CA GLY A 528 13.88 13.09 17.31
C GLY A 528 14.58 11.83 17.81
N GLN A 529 15.89 11.97 17.99
CA GLN A 529 16.76 10.99 18.60
C GLN A 529 17.63 11.69 19.63
N GLU A 530 17.72 11.12 20.82
CA GLU A 530 18.54 11.64 21.91
C GLU A 530 19.85 10.84 22.01
N ASP A 531 20.91 11.44 22.51
CA ASP A 531 22.25 10.82 22.62
C ASP A 531 22.28 9.57 23.52
N ASN A 532 21.26 9.39 24.35
CA ASN A 532 21.12 8.22 25.24
C ASN A 532 20.47 7.00 24.57
N GLY A 533 20.19 7.05 23.26
CA GLY A 533 19.53 5.99 22.49
C GLY A 533 18.00 6.05 22.52
N PHE A 534 17.40 7.10 23.10
CA PHE A 534 15.96 7.31 23.06
C PHE A 534 15.54 7.94 21.74
N THR A 535 14.56 7.36 21.07
CA THR A 535 13.95 7.88 19.82
C THR A 535 12.47 8.13 20.03
N TRP A 536 11.93 9.12 19.33
CA TRP A 536 10.52 9.43 19.40
C TRP A 536 10.01 10.05 18.11
N HIS A 537 8.74 9.84 17.81
CA HIS A 537 8.05 10.54 16.74
C HIS A 537 6.59 10.78 17.11
N ALA A 538 6.00 11.83 16.55
CA ALA A 538 4.59 12.11 16.63
C ALA A 538 4.11 12.80 15.36
N GLY A 539 2.96 12.38 14.87
CA GLY A 539 2.26 12.91 13.71
C GLY A 539 0.83 13.27 14.04
N LEU A 540 0.38 14.39 13.50
CA LEU A 540 -1.02 14.83 13.51
C LEU A 540 -1.44 15.14 12.09
N THR A 541 -2.53 14.53 11.64
CA THR A 541 -3.26 14.99 10.45
C THR A 541 -4.67 15.37 10.88
N TRP A 542 -5.03 16.65 10.66
CA TRP A 542 -6.41 17.09 10.69
C TRP A 542 -6.87 17.38 9.27
N GLN A 543 -8.04 16.89 8.87
CA GLN A 543 -8.58 17.02 7.52
C GLN A 543 -10.11 17.04 7.52
N ASP A 544 -10.74 17.53 6.43
CA ASP A 544 -12.21 17.51 6.27
C ASP A 544 -12.62 16.99 4.89
N PRO A 545 -12.38 15.70 4.58
CA PRO A 545 -12.69 15.11 3.29
C PRO A 545 -14.21 14.99 3.08
N LYS A 546 -14.69 15.45 1.93
CA LYS A 546 -16.09 15.41 1.52
C LYS A 546 -16.23 14.99 0.08
N SER A 547 -17.27 14.21 -0.22
CA SER A 547 -17.65 13.84 -1.58
C SER A 547 -19.09 14.20 -1.89
N LYS A 548 -19.40 14.32 -3.20
CA LYS A 548 -20.70 14.60 -3.74
C LYS A 548 -20.88 13.83 -5.03
N GLN A 549 -21.86 12.94 -5.11
CA GLN A 549 -22.12 12.15 -6.30
C GLN A 549 -22.64 13.03 -7.46
N THR A 550 -22.09 12.82 -8.64
CA THR A 550 -22.44 13.53 -9.87
C THR A 550 -23.18 12.64 -10.87
N THR A 551 -23.07 11.32 -10.75
CA THR A 551 -23.67 10.35 -11.66
C THR A 551 -25.13 10.06 -11.31
N GLU A 552 -26.02 10.01 -12.32
CA GLU A 552 -27.47 9.86 -12.15
C GLU A 552 -27.96 8.41 -11.92
N LYS A 553 -27.12 7.41 -12.12
CA LYS A 553 -27.52 5.98 -12.18
C LYS A 553 -27.94 5.33 -10.85
N THR A 554 -27.82 6.03 -9.73
CA THR A 554 -28.20 5.51 -8.41
C THR A 554 -28.89 6.60 -7.58
N SER A 555 -29.51 6.24 -6.43
CA SER A 555 -30.07 7.21 -5.48
C SER A 555 -28.95 8.10 -4.93
N ALA A 556 -28.66 9.17 -5.65
CA ALA A 556 -27.41 9.89 -5.54
C ALA A 556 -27.40 10.83 -4.35
N LYS A 557 -26.33 10.80 -3.56
CA LYS A 557 -25.96 11.88 -2.66
C LYS A 557 -25.54 13.12 -3.45
N ARG A 558 -26.47 13.94 -3.88
CA ARG A 558 -26.20 15.19 -4.61
C ARG A 558 -25.83 16.37 -3.71
N TYR A 559 -25.39 16.08 -2.48
CA TYR A 559 -24.92 17.07 -1.49
C TYR A 559 -23.52 16.68 -1.02
N TRP A 560 -22.76 17.65 -0.52
CA TRP A 560 -21.45 17.41 0.08
C TRP A 560 -21.60 16.66 1.40
N ASP A 561 -21.06 15.46 1.47
CA ASP A 561 -21.08 14.62 2.65
C ASP A 561 -19.66 14.19 3.05
N ARG A 562 -19.47 13.97 4.33
CA ARG A 562 -18.18 13.54 4.89
C ARG A 562 -17.82 12.13 4.46
N SER A 563 -16.52 11.92 4.24
CA SER A 563 -15.92 10.62 4.06
C SER A 563 -14.71 10.50 4.99
N TYR A 564 -14.41 9.32 5.49
CA TYR A 564 -13.28 9.04 6.39
C TYR A 564 -13.26 9.80 7.72
N GLY A 565 -12.16 9.60 8.50
CA GLY A 565 -11.90 10.30 9.75
C GLY A 565 -11.19 11.64 9.53
N ARG A 566 -11.39 12.54 10.46
CA ARG A 566 -10.78 13.87 10.43
C ARG A 566 -9.48 13.98 11.19
N ILE A 567 -9.28 13.21 12.25
CA ILE A 567 -8.13 13.35 13.15
C ILE A 567 -7.37 12.02 13.15
N LEU A 568 -6.18 12.02 12.57
CA LEU A 568 -5.23 10.91 12.67
C LEU A 568 -4.06 11.35 13.54
N LEU A 569 -3.82 10.62 14.62
CA LEU A 569 -2.64 10.76 15.48
C LEU A 569 -1.81 9.49 15.34
N THR A 570 -0.54 9.66 15.03
CA THR A 570 0.45 8.59 15.01
C THR A 570 1.58 8.93 15.96
N GLY A 571 2.26 7.93 16.47
CA GLY A 571 3.43 8.20 17.27
C GLY A 571 4.09 6.94 17.79
N GLY A 572 5.31 7.12 18.27
CA GLY A 572 6.07 6.05 18.85
C GLY A 572 7.24 6.55 19.66
N VAL A 573 7.71 5.67 20.51
CA VAL A 573 8.94 5.81 21.29
C VAL A 573 9.79 4.57 21.12
N GLY A 574 11.10 4.76 20.97
CA GLY A 574 12.08 3.71 20.87
C GLY A 574 13.19 3.92 21.89
N TYR A 575 13.84 2.87 22.28
CA TYR A 575 15.01 2.92 23.14
C TYR A 575 16.00 1.83 22.74
N GLU A 576 17.20 2.26 22.42
CA GLU A 576 18.31 1.38 22.07
C GLU A 576 19.45 1.59 23.07
N LYS A 577 19.86 0.53 23.75
CA LYS A 577 20.98 0.54 24.64
C LYS A 577 21.64 -0.83 24.70
N GLU A 578 22.96 -0.86 24.44
CA GLU A 578 23.78 -2.06 24.45
C GLU A 578 23.21 -3.16 23.55
N LYS A 579 22.60 -4.19 24.14
CA LYS A 579 22.05 -5.38 23.46
C LYS A 579 20.52 -5.30 23.25
N TRP A 580 19.88 -4.26 23.73
CA TRP A 580 18.43 -4.15 23.74
C TRP A 580 17.92 -3.02 22.86
N THR A 581 16.96 -3.34 22.02
CA THR A 581 16.17 -2.34 21.27
C THR A 581 14.71 -2.59 21.59
N THR A 582 13.99 -1.58 22.02
CA THR A 582 12.56 -1.66 22.29
C THR A 582 11.83 -0.54 21.56
N ALA A 583 10.61 -0.78 21.10
CA ALA A 583 9.77 0.24 20.52
C ALA A 583 8.29 0.03 20.87
N LEU A 584 7.56 1.13 21.00
CA LEU A 584 6.12 1.19 21.19
C LEU A 584 5.56 2.16 20.16
N ASN A 585 4.58 1.75 19.35
CA ASN A 585 3.94 2.58 18.35
C ASN A 585 2.43 2.59 18.55
N PHE A 586 1.79 3.68 18.11
CA PHE A 586 0.33 3.80 18.07
C PHE A 586 -0.15 4.55 16.82
N SER A 587 -1.37 4.23 16.42
CA SER A 587 -2.13 4.95 15.40
C SER A 587 -3.58 5.09 15.88
N TYR A 588 -4.06 6.32 15.99
CA TYR A 588 -5.40 6.66 16.49
C TYR A 588 -6.15 7.48 15.47
N LEU A 589 -7.27 6.96 14.97
CA LEU A 589 -8.16 7.67 14.05
C LEU A 589 -9.47 8.02 14.74
N ALA A 590 -9.76 9.30 14.83
CA ALA A 590 -10.95 9.87 15.49
C ALA A 590 -11.79 10.73 14.55
N ASP A 591 -12.94 11.18 15.07
CA ASP A 591 -13.98 11.92 14.33
C ASP A 591 -14.30 11.25 12.99
N ARG A 592 -14.56 9.94 13.07
CA ARG A 592 -14.81 9.05 11.94
C ARG A 592 -16.28 9.07 11.55
N VAL A 593 -16.54 8.78 10.29
CA VAL A 593 -17.89 8.60 9.77
C VAL A 593 -17.96 7.34 8.91
N GLN A 594 -19.10 6.69 8.93
CA GLN A 594 -19.54 5.76 7.88
C GLN A 594 -20.41 6.55 6.91
N SER A 595 -20.15 6.41 5.62
CA SER A 595 -20.84 7.16 4.55
C SER A 595 -21.60 6.19 3.64
N PRO A 596 -22.83 5.79 4.02
CA PRO A 596 -23.64 4.89 3.23
C PRO A 596 -23.97 5.48 1.84
N PRO A 597 -24.12 4.67 0.78
CA PRO A 597 -24.31 5.19 -0.59
C PRO A 597 -25.54 6.06 -0.81
N ALA A 598 -26.61 5.87 -0.03
CA ALA A 598 -27.90 6.54 -0.24
C ALA A 598 -28.40 7.34 0.98
N ALA A 599 -27.58 7.48 2.03
CA ALA A 599 -27.96 8.19 3.26
C ALA A 599 -26.85 9.13 3.73
N HIS A 600 -27.17 10.06 4.60
CA HIS A 600 -26.18 10.93 5.25
C HIS A 600 -25.14 10.11 6.02
N SER A 601 -23.92 10.59 6.03
CA SER A 601 -22.88 10.03 6.88
C SER A 601 -23.25 10.17 8.35
N HIS A 602 -22.89 9.18 9.14
CA HIS A 602 -23.09 9.19 10.59
C HIS A 602 -21.77 8.86 11.30
N SER A 603 -21.63 9.38 12.51
CA SER A 603 -20.43 9.21 13.32
C SER A 603 -20.26 7.75 13.75
N VAL A 604 -19.01 7.27 13.69
CA VAL A 604 -18.61 5.97 14.20
C VAL A 604 -17.48 6.11 15.21
N LYS A 605 -17.26 5.07 16.02
CA LYS A 605 -16.27 5.08 17.09
C LYS A 605 -14.85 5.25 16.53
N PRO A 606 -13.96 5.93 17.23
CA PRO A 606 -12.53 5.95 16.90
C PRO A 606 -11.92 4.55 17.07
N TYR A 607 -10.78 4.32 16.41
CA TYR A 607 -9.96 3.14 16.69
C TYR A 607 -8.56 3.54 17.17
N LEU A 608 -7.93 2.63 17.91
CA LEU A 608 -6.55 2.75 18.36
C LEU A 608 -5.81 1.46 18.07
N LEU A 609 -4.82 1.52 17.18
CA LEU A 609 -3.87 0.44 16.91
C LEU A 609 -2.61 0.68 17.75
N THR A 610 -2.01 -0.38 18.25
CA THR A 610 -0.80 -0.30 19.06
C THR A 610 0.10 -1.49 18.77
N SER A 611 1.42 -1.26 18.66
CA SER A 611 2.40 -2.33 18.55
C SER A 611 3.55 -2.13 19.54
N MET A 612 4.20 -3.22 19.91
CA MET A 612 5.39 -3.22 20.75
C MET A 612 6.39 -4.22 20.23
N THR A 613 7.66 -3.84 20.21
CA THR A 613 8.79 -4.74 19.92
C THR A 613 9.80 -4.71 21.04
N VAL A 614 10.40 -5.87 21.30
CA VAL A 614 11.55 -6.03 22.18
C VAL A 614 12.55 -6.92 21.46
N LYS A 615 13.70 -6.38 21.11
CA LYS A 615 14.80 -7.09 20.44
C LYS A 615 15.99 -7.20 21.40
N TYR A 616 16.55 -8.39 21.51
CA TYR A 616 17.78 -8.69 22.25
C TYR A 616 18.82 -9.24 21.28
N SER A 617 19.94 -8.54 21.15
CA SER A 617 21.07 -8.89 20.28
C SER A 617 22.25 -9.35 21.16
N PRO A 618 22.34 -10.64 21.52
CA PRO A 618 23.43 -11.15 22.40
C PRO A 618 24.81 -10.93 21.80
N ASN A 619 24.91 -10.93 20.49
CA ASN A 619 26.12 -10.68 19.69
C ASN A 619 25.74 -10.11 18.33
N LYS A 620 26.74 -9.78 17.50
CA LYS A 620 26.54 -9.19 16.14
C LYS A 620 25.82 -10.12 15.15
N SER A 621 25.83 -11.42 15.40
CA SER A 621 25.27 -12.44 14.49
C SER A 621 23.88 -12.94 14.90
N SER A 622 23.36 -12.56 16.06
CA SER A 622 22.12 -13.15 16.56
C SER A 622 21.19 -12.10 17.14
N ASP A 623 19.93 -12.15 16.72
CA ASP A 623 18.86 -11.33 17.28
C ASP A 623 17.70 -12.23 17.73
N ILE A 624 17.14 -11.96 18.90
CA ILE A 624 15.89 -12.53 19.40
C ILE A 624 14.89 -11.38 19.51
N MET A 625 13.75 -11.45 18.81
CA MET A 625 12.75 -10.39 18.82
C MET A 625 11.38 -10.93 19.19
N LEU A 626 10.75 -10.28 20.17
CA LEU A 626 9.33 -10.40 20.44
C LEU A 626 8.61 -9.20 19.83
N ALA A 627 7.68 -9.47 18.91
CA ALA A 627 6.77 -8.46 18.36
C ALA A 627 5.34 -8.76 18.80
N ILE A 628 4.63 -7.71 19.23
CA ILE A 628 3.25 -7.78 19.70
C ILE A 628 2.47 -6.72 18.93
N ASP A 629 1.48 -7.16 18.15
CA ASP A 629 0.53 -6.27 17.48
C ASP A 629 -0.81 -6.27 18.24
N ASN A 630 -1.53 -5.14 18.18
CA ASN A 630 -2.70 -4.86 19.00
C ASN A 630 -2.43 -5.13 20.50
N LEU A 631 -1.39 -4.50 21.02
CA LEU A 631 -0.91 -4.68 22.41
C LEU A 631 -2.05 -4.58 23.44
N LEU A 632 -2.99 -3.67 23.24
CA LEU A 632 -4.12 -3.43 24.14
C LEU A 632 -5.29 -4.41 23.94
N ASN A 633 -5.20 -5.32 22.95
CA ASN A 633 -6.23 -6.30 22.59
C ASN A 633 -7.62 -5.65 22.34
N ARG A 634 -7.63 -4.51 21.64
CA ARG A 634 -8.86 -3.80 21.33
C ARG A 634 -9.60 -4.50 20.19
N LYS A 635 -10.92 -4.48 20.25
CA LYS A 635 -11.82 -5.00 19.20
C LYS A 635 -12.46 -3.86 18.40
N ASP A 636 -11.63 -2.89 18.05
CA ASP A 636 -12.10 -1.73 17.30
C ASP A 636 -12.47 -2.12 15.86
N ILE A 637 -13.43 -1.42 15.27
CA ILE A 637 -13.72 -1.50 13.84
C ILE A 637 -12.78 -0.55 13.13
N VAL A 638 -11.86 -1.09 12.33
CA VAL A 638 -10.84 -0.28 11.65
C VAL A 638 -11.31 0.25 10.30
N SER A 639 -12.23 -0.44 9.64
CA SER A 639 -12.78 -0.01 8.34
C SER A 639 -14.28 -0.26 8.28
N HIS A 640 -15.01 0.72 7.74
CA HIS A 640 -16.43 0.70 7.44
C HIS A 640 -16.62 0.85 5.94
N THR A 641 -16.63 -0.25 5.21
CA THR A 641 -16.92 -0.26 3.77
C THR A 641 -18.27 -0.90 3.51
N THR A 642 -18.30 -2.11 2.99
CA THR A 642 -19.50 -2.95 2.84
C THR A 642 -19.86 -3.70 4.12
N SER A 643 -18.87 -3.85 4.98
CA SER A 643 -18.92 -4.52 6.26
C SER A 643 -18.09 -3.74 7.26
N ASP A 644 -18.34 -3.99 8.53
CA ASP A 644 -17.51 -3.53 9.63
C ASP A 644 -16.35 -4.51 9.81
N TYR A 645 -15.12 -4.08 9.50
CA TYR A 645 -13.92 -4.90 9.64
C TYR A 645 -13.24 -4.61 10.97
N TYR A 646 -12.98 -5.68 11.73
CA TYR A 646 -12.37 -5.59 13.06
C TYR A 646 -10.85 -5.49 12.98
N ALA A 647 -10.25 -4.81 13.95
CA ALA A 647 -8.81 -4.88 14.20
C ALA A 647 -8.39 -6.34 14.41
N THR A 648 -7.20 -6.69 13.93
CA THR A 648 -6.59 -8.01 14.21
C THR A 648 -6.57 -8.22 15.72
N PRO A 649 -7.01 -9.37 16.24
CA PRO A 649 -6.86 -9.70 17.66
C PRO A 649 -5.40 -9.64 18.05
N ARG A 650 -5.11 -9.30 19.32
CA ARG A 650 -3.73 -9.29 19.81
C ARG A 650 -3.00 -10.55 19.38
N ASN A 651 -1.93 -10.32 18.66
CA ASN A 651 -1.05 -11.39 18.22
C ASN A 651 0.39 -11.09 18.61
N LEU A 652 1.14 -12.14 18.80
CA LEU A 652 2.54 -12.06 19.16
C LEU A 652 3.34 -13.08 18.35
N ILE A 653 4.56 -12.73 18.05
CA ILE A 653 5.54 -13.61 17.41
C ILE A 653 6.88 -13.45 18.11
N LEU A 654 7.50 -14.57 18.46
CA LEU A 654 8.87 -14.65 18.89
C LEU A 654 9.71 -15.14 17.73
N SER A 655 10.70 -14.37 17.32
CA SER A 655 11.59 -14.71 16.20
C SER A 655 13.05 -14.74 16.64
N TYR A 656 13.80 -15.61 15.98
CA TYR A 656 15.26 -15.67 16.03
C TYR A 656 15.82 -15.41 14.66
N ARG A 657 16.80 -14.51 14.56
CA ARG A 657 17.55 -14.18 13.35
C ARG A 657 19.03 -14.50 13.59
N TYR A 658 19.63 -15.18 12.63
CA TYR A 658 21.06 -15.44 12.61
C TYR A 658 21.68 -14.89 11.32
N LYS A 659 22.73 -14.08 11.48
CA LYS A 659 23.54 -13.47 10.42
C LYS A 659 24.85 -14.23 10.30
N PHE A 660 25.23 -14.63 9.08
CA PHE A 660 26.40 -15.48 8.80
C PHE A 660 27.29 -14.96 7.68
#